data_d84c4b9d6e01c3fd57cb839c0020c68a
#
_entry.id   d84c4b9d6e01c3fd57cb839c0020c68a
#
_cell.length_a   1.000
_cell.length_b   1.000
_cell.length_c   1.000
_cell.angle_alpha   90.00
_cell.angle_beta   90.00
_cell.angle_gamma   90.00
#
_symmetry.space_group_name_H-M   'P 1'
#
loop_
_entity.id
_entity.type
_entity.pdbx_description
1 polymer ?
#
loop_
_entity_poly.entity_id
_entity_poly.type
_entity_poly.pdbx_seq_one_letter_code
_entity_poly.pdbx_strand_id
1 'polypeptide(L)'
;MNRPVSARREVLPPQVPGVVKENRLRKQSGQSGWFISLGLHGIVLLCLAGITIDPLIIHAPAIQIEQPISEPEPEFVFEPEELEVSDVDLKELGALSERGVTVAEAISSTKADIPFIPPPQNMLVPKSVRIEPVTFESMGPNEVDQLIETVVGVNVGVAATGASGAIDRLSLEIARSLEDAPTTVCWVFDQSVSLAGQRQEIASRLKRVFRELSHDSQGDAPAGLTNLVLAYGQRFKFIVNKPTRVSSDVVEAIQGIEVDNSGVEKTFTAIRAAAERLSVTRRVGRSNGMIIVFTDEVGDDQSLADQVATICRRLGVSVCVVGVPAPFGQRFIEMKYVEFDPTYASVEDWAVVEQGPETLFPEAIQISENSLSNEAIDSGFGPFSLSKLCYQTGGVYIAVHANRNLRGRVPDRATAPMSSRIRYFFDQELLRDYQPDYVSATKLRQKVASNAAKQSLVTAAAATNLRPMVSPETVFPKKSEGELANLLSLAQRSAAVLQPRVDAIYSQLLRGLPDRERIEEERWKAGFDLAMGRILAMKVRTDAYNLMLARAKSGMQFQRPKSDTWVLRPSDIVNVGSRTEKYADQAREYLRKVVEDHPGTPWAFLAKRELGQPLGYAWDEIHTGINDPPKPRPPGNNNRPMPRDDKPRSLGPPMPKRNLKRI
;
A
#
# COMPACT_ATOMS: atom_id res chain seq x y z
N MET A 1 3.16 -88.11 30.53
CA MET A 1 3.32 -89.51 30.07
C MET A 1 3.94 -89.50 28.71
N ASN A 2 5.16 -89.97 28.72
CA ASN A 2 5.84 -90.77 27.71
C ASN A 2 6.01 -90.25 26.26
N ARG A 3 7.25 -89.97 26.04
CA ARG A 3 8.14 -90.29 24.92
C ARG A 3 7.89 -91.65 24.26
N PRO A 4 8.57 -92.20 23.19
CA PRO A 4 9.82 -91.73 22.50
C PRO A 4 9.84 -91.94 20.93
N VAL A 5 10.81 -91.34 20.19
CA VAL A 5 12.08 -91.94 19.63
C VAL A 5 11.92 -92.87 18.39
N SER A 6 12.54 -92.59 17.27
CA SER A 6 13.72 -93.18 16.62
C SER A 6 13.75 -92.86 15.11
N ALA A 7 14.75 -92.34 14.51
CA ALA A 7 16.08 -92.78 14.10
C ALA A 7 16.09 -93.88 13.01
N ARG A 8 16.65 -93.57 11.85
CA ARG A 8 17.69 -94.31 11.09
C ARG A 8 17.68 -93.84 9.62
N ARG A 9 18.76 -93.30 9.16
CA ARG A 9 19.99 -93.81 8.50
C ARG A 9 19.82 -94.02 6.99
N GLU A 10 20.59 -93.18 6.27
CA GLU A 10 21.69 -93.50 5.32
C GLU A 10 21.39 -94.48 4.19
N VAL A 11 21.68 -93.97 2.96
CA VAL A 11 22.59 -94.63 2.00
C VAL A 11 22.95 -93.64 0.84
N LEU A 12 24.25 -93.41 0.66
CA LEU A 12 24.97 -92.95 -0.54
C LEU A 12 25.46 -94.21 -1.29
N PRO A 13 26.04 -94.26 -2.46
CA PRO A 13 26.33 -93.27 -3.57
C PRO A 13 25.96 -93.83 -4.99
N PRO A 14 26.55 -93.52 -6.16
CA PRO A 14 27.94 -93.19 -6.46
C PRO A 14 28.13 -92.02 -7.45
N GLN A 15 29.37 -91.55 -7.55
CA GLN A 15 29.95 -90.59 -8.43
C GLN A 15 30.11 -91.08 -9.89
N VAL A 16 30.05 -90.23 -10.86
CA VAL A 16 30.91 -90.17 -12.09
C VAL A 16 31.01 -88.72 -12.63
N PRO A 17 32.07 -88.35 -13.30
CA PRO A 17 32.69 -87.00 -13.24
C PRO A 17 32.51 -86.10 -14.48
N GLY A 18 32.84 -84.84 -14.22
CA GLY A 18 33.27 -83.94 -15.29
C GLY A 18 32.17 -83.15 -15.97
N VAL A 19 32.15 -81.88 -15.69
CA VAL A 19 32.16 -80.81 -16.67
C VAL A 19 32.16 -79.45 -15.93
N VAL A 20 33.29 -78.73 -16.06
CA VAL A 20 33.49 -77.28 -16.22
C VAL A 20 32.81 -76.35 -15.21
N LYS A 21 33.59 -75.77 -14.34
CA LYS A 21 33.39 -74.48 -13.67
C LYS A 21 33.37 -73.37 -14.70
N GLU A 22 32.19 -72.87 -15.01
CA GLU A 22 32.04 -71.51 -15.50
C GLU A 22 30.73 -70.90 -15.03
N ASN A 23 30.82 -69.59 -14.65
CA ASN A 23 29.70 -68.70 -14.35
C ASN A 23 29.21 -68.61 -12.91
N ARG A 24 30.07 -68.22 -11.95
CA ARG A 24 29.65 -67.51 -10.73
C ARG A 24 30.14 -66.05 -10.60
N LEU A 25 30.65 -65.42 -11.69
CA LEU A 25 31.17 -64.06 -11.68
C LEU A 25 30.26 -63.04 -12.44
N ARG A 26 29.10 -63.46 -12.96
CA ARG A 26 28.24 -62.57 -13.77
C ARG A 26 26.98 -62.04 -13.07
N LYS A 27 26.75 -62.37 -11.80
CA LYS A 27 25.55 -61.89 -11.07
C LYS A 27 25.81 -60.77 -10.06
N GLN A 28 27.05 -60.37 -9.80
CA GLN A 28 27.39 -59.24 -8.93
C GLN A 28 27.66 -57.91 -9.65
N SER A 29 27.93 -57.95 -10.97
CA SER A 29 28.22 -56.72 -11.73
C SER A 29 26.96 -55.91 -12.12
N GLY A 30 25.78 -56.49 -12.12
CA GLY A 30 24.54 -55.80 -12.45
C GLY A 30 24.00 -54.87 -11.36
N GLN A 31 24.22 -55.22 -10.11
CA GLN A 31 23.72 -54.41 -8.99
C GLN A 31 24.61 -53.21 -8.68
N SER A 32 25.93 -53.36 -8.80
CA SER A 32 26.86 -52.23 -8.66
C SER A 32 26.73 -51.22 -9.78
N GLY A 33 26.45 -51.65 -11.04
CA GLY A 33 26.18 -50.73 -12.16
C GLY A 33 24.90 -49.89 -11.95
N TRP A 34 23.86 -50.47 -11.37
CA TRP A 34 22.62 -49.73 -11.05
C TRP A 34 22.84 -48.69 -9.95
N PHE A 35 23.56 -49.01 -8.88
CA PHE A 35 23.90 -48.01 -7.84
C PHE A 35 24.82 -46.91 -8.32
N ILE A 36 25.77 -47.20 -9.21
CA ILE A 36 26.65 -46.20 -9.82
C ILE A 36 25.83 -45.29 -10.76
N SER A 37 24.92 -45.87 -11.57
CA SER A 37 24.01 -45.08 -12.42
C SER A 37 23.08 -44.22 -11.59
N LEU A 38 22.48 -44.72 -10.51
CA LEU A 38 21.62 -43.97 -9.60
C LEU A 38 22.39 -42.83 -8.93
N GLY A 39 23.61 -43.07 -8.48
CA GLY A 39 24.50 -42.05 -7.91
C GLY A 39 24.84 -40.93 -8.93
N LEU A 40 25.17 -41.31 -10.17
CA LEU A 40 25.46 -40.35 -11.21
C LEU A 40 24.25 -39.49 -11.59
N HIS A 41 23.06 -40.10 -11.70
CA HIS A 41 21.82 -39.37 -11.95
C HIS A 41 21.43 -38.46 -10.77
N GLY A 42 21.67 -38.91 -9.54
CA GLY A 42 21.49 -38.07 -8.35
C GLY A 42 22.40 -36.86 -8.32
N ILE A 43 23.66 -36.98 -8.70
CA ILE A 43 24.62 -35.87 -8.83
C ILE A 43 24.19 -34.91 -9.95
N VAL A 44 23.77 -35.42 -11.11
CA VAL A 44 23.27 -34.60 -12.21
C VAL A 44 22.01 -33.82 -11.80
N LEU A 45 21.08 -34.45 -11.11
CA LEU A 45 19.88 -33.79 -10.59
C LEU A 45 20.21 -32.72 -9.53
N LEU A 46 21.18 -32.96 -8.65
CA LEU A 46 21.66 -31.98 -7.68
C LEU A 46 22.36 -30.79 -8.36
N CYS A 47 23.17 -31.06 -9.38
CA CYS A 47 23.76 -29.99 -10.18
C CYS A 47 22.71 -29.18 -10.94
N LEU A 48 21.71 -29.84 -11.52
CA LEU A 48 20.59 -29.16 -12.19
C LEU A 48 19.74 -28.36 -11.19
N ALA A 49 19.49 -28.89 -9.98
CA ALA A 49 18.81 -28.18 -8.92
C ALA A 49 19.59 -26.94 -8.45
N GLY A 50 20.92 -27.02 -8.37
CA GLY A 50 21.78 -25.87 -8.09
C GLY A 50 21.70 -24.77 -9.15
N ILE A 51 21.58 -25.15 -10.42
CA ILE A 51 21.43 -24.19 -11.54
C ILE A 51 20.03 -23.55 -11.56
N THR A 52 19.00 -24.25 -11.06
CA THR A 52 17.62 -23.75 -11.04
C THR A 52 17.30 -22.93 -9.78
N ILE A 53 18.14 -22.98 -8.74
CA ILE A 53 17.93 -22.25 -7.48
C ILE A 53 18.58 -20.86 -7.49
N ASP A 54 19.44 -20.56 -8.43
CA ASP A 54 19.84 -19.16 -8.65
C ASP A 54 18.63 -18.41 -9.24
N PRO A 55 17.93 -17.54 -8.47
CA PRO A 55 16.95 -16.68 -9.08
C PRO A 55 17.74 -15.71 -9.95
N LEU A 56 17.82 -15.97 -11.24
CA LEU A 56 18.06 -14.92 -12.21
C LEU A 56 16.99 -13.86 -11.94
N ILE A 57 17.35 -12.87 -11.12
CA ILE A 57 16.60 -11.62 -11.00
C ILE A 57 16.75 -10.96 -12.37
N ILE A 58 15.95 -11.42 -13.31
CA ILE A 58 15.75 -10.74 -14.58
C ILE A 58 15.02 -9.47 -14.22
N HIS A 59 15.75 -8.38 -14.09
CA HIS A 59 15.16 -7.05 -13.99
C HIS A 59 14.45 -6.79 -15.31
N ALA A 60 13.16 -7.09 -15.37
CA ALA A 60 12.33 -6.72 -16.49
C ALA A 60 12.23 -5.19 -16.53
N PRO A 61 12.58 -4.54 -17.63
CA PRO A 61 12.50 -3.09 -17.75
C PRO A 61 11.04 -2.61 -17.79
N ALA A 62 10.77 -1.50 -17.15
CA ALA A 62 9.47 -0.88 -16.99
C ALA A 62 9.18 0.15 -18.09
N ILE A 63 7.97 0.23 -18.65
CA ILE A 63 7.58 1.33 -19.56
C ILE A 63 7.31 2.57 -18.72
N GLN A 64 8.25 3.52 -18.67
CA GLN A 64 7.94 4.90 -18.34
C GLN A 64 7.45 5.58 -19.61
N ILE A 65 6.22 6.04 -19.59
CA ILE A 65 5.79 7.04 -20.55
C ILE A 65 6.34 8.34 -20.01
N GLU A 66 7.41 8.86 -20.62
CA GLU A 66 7.82 10.22 -20.33
C GLU A 66 6.61 11.11 -20.57
N GLN A 67 6.06 11.66 -19.50
CA GLN A 67 5.17 12.79 -19.65
C GLN A 67 5.99 13.86 -20.40
N PRO A 68 5.43 14.53 -21.42
CA PRO A 68 6.10 15.66 -22.01
C PRO A 68 6.53 16.55 -20.84
N ILE A 69 7.81 16.91 -20.79
CA ILE A 69 8.33 17.88 -19.84
C ILE A 69 7.42 19.08 -20.01
N SER A 70 6.47 19.26 -19.08
CA SER A 70 5.75 20.52 -19.00
C SER A 70 6.85 21.54 -18.73
N GLU A 71 7.01 22.48 -19.64
CA GLU A 71 7.81 23.68 -19.36
C GLU A 71 7.44 24.13 -17.96
N PRO A 72 8.39 24.51 -17.11
CA PRO A 72 8.08 24.97 -15.77
C PRO A 72 7.03 26.09 -15.93
N GLU A 73 5.83 25.84 -15.45
CA GLU A 73 4.80 26.87 -15.39
C GLU A 73 5.43 28.05 -14.66
N PRO A 74 5.28 29.28 -15.20
CA PRO A 74 5.79 30.45 -14.53
C PRO A 74 5.24 30.44 -13.11
N GLU A 75 6.12 30.55 -12.11
CA GLU A 75 5.72 30.75 -10.72
C GLU A 75 4.84 32.01 -10.69
N PHE A 76 3.53 31.83 -10.62
CA PHE A 76 2.64 32.92 -10.27
C PHE A 76 2.90 33.29 -8.82
N VAL A 77 3.73 34.29 -8.65
CA VAL A 77 3.84 35.00 -7.37
C VAL A 77 2.51 35.72 -7.20
N PHE A 78 1.64 35.20 -6.35
CA PHE A 78 0.50 35.96 -5.87
C PHE A 78 1.04 37.07 -4.98
N GLU A 79 1.17 38.27 -5.53
CA GLU A 79 1.16 39.46 -4.70
C GLU A 79 -0.24 39.51 -4.06
N PRO A 80 -0.36 39.61 -2.73
CA PRO A 80 -1.66 39.82 -2.10
C PRO A 80 -2.14 41.23 -2.50
N GLU A 81 -3.02 41.35 -3.50
CA GLU A 81 -3.83 42.53 -3.63
C GLU A 81 -4.65 42.66 -2.34
N GLU A 82 -4.41 43.73 -1.58
CA GLU A 82 -5.28 44.17 -0.50
C GLU A 82 -6.67 44.37 -1.10
N LEU A 83 -7.57 43.40 -0.86
CA LEU A 83 -8.99 43.60 -1.12
C LEU A 83 -9.46 44.72 -0.19
N GLU A 84 -9.66 45.90 -0.72
CA GLU A 84 -10.45 46.93 -0.06
C GLU A 84 -11.83 46.31 0.24
N VAL A 85 -12.05 46.01 1.51
CA VAL A 85 -13.36 45.66 2.00
C VAL A 85 -14.21 46.92 1.95
N SER A 86 -14.99 47.09 0.88
CA SER A 86 -16.02 48.09 0.88
C SER A 86 -17.05 47.70 1.97
N ASP A 87 -17.25 48.60 2.93
CA ASP A 87 -18.33 48.52 3.92
C ASP A 87 -19.69 48.53 3.19
N VAL A 88 -20.15 47.35 2.78
CA VAL A 88 -21.52 47.18 2.32
C VAL A 88 -22.36 46.91 3.58
N ASP A 89 -23.24 47.87 3.88
CA ASP A 89 -24.09 47.91 5.05
C ASP A 89 -24.95 46.61 5.11
N LEU A 90 -24.69 45.76 6.10
CA LEU A 90 -25.36 44.47 6.34
C LEU A 90 -26.91 44.58 6.49
N LYS A 91 -27.46 45.75 6.52
CA LYS A 91 -28.92 45.99 6.61
C LYS A 91 -29.68 45.70 5.32
N GLU A 92 -29.04 45.73 4.16
CA GLU A 92 -29.74 45.44 2.89
C GLU A 92 -29.80 43.92 2.58
N LEU A 93 -28.96 43.10 3.17
CA LEU A 93 -29.01 41.63 3.00
C LEU A 93 -30.17 40.96 3.74
N GLY A 94 -30.72 41.62 4.78
CA GLY A 94 -31.88 41.12 5.54
C GLY A 94 -33.22 41.25 4.81
N ALA A 95 -33.34 42.20 3.84
CA ALA A 95 -34.57 42.45 3.10
C ALA A 95 -34.90 41.42 2.01
N LEU A 96 -33.91 40.62 1.59
CA LEU A 96 -34.09 39.56 0.59
C LEU A 96 -34.58 38.24 1.16
N SER A 97 -34.51 38.06 2.50
CA SER A 97 -34.94 36.81 3.14
C SER A 97 -36.48 36.71 3.33
N GLU A 98 -37.20 37.80 3.24
CA GLU A 98 -38.69 37.81 3.40
C GLU A 98 -39.43 37.29 2.15
N ARG A 99 -38.73 37.08 1.00
CA ARG A 99 -39.36 36.61 -0.25
C ARG A 99 -39.12 35.13 -0.56
N GLY A 100 -38.57 34.33 0.34
CA GLY A 100 -38.53 32.88 0.19
C GLY A 100 -37.73 32.34 -1.00
N VAL A 101 -36.79 33.16 -1.58
CA VAL A 101 -35.91 32.70 -2.64
C VAL A 101 -34.74 31.95 -2.02
N THR A 102 -34.61 30.66 -2.32
CA THR A 102 -33.50 29.87 -1.84
C THR A 102 -32.19 30.29 -2.50
N VAL A 103 -31.06 30.19 -1.79
CA VAL A 103 -29.71 30.55 -2.29
C VAL A 103 -29.38 29.91 -3.64
N ALA A 104 -30.02 28.80 -3.97
CA ALA A 104 -29.87 28.12 -5.27
C ALA A 104 -30.47 28.91 -6.45
N GLU A 105 -31.53 29.69 -6.25
CA GLU A 105 -32.15 30.50 -7.31
C GLU A 105 -31.41 31.83 -7.56
N ALA A 106 -30.71 32.35 -6.55
CA ALA A 106 -29.91 33.57 -6.71
C ALA A 106 -28.64 33.33 -7.55
N ILE A 107 -28.13 32.10 -7.57
CA ILE A 107 -26.93 31.72 -8.36
C ILE A 107 -27.28 31.45 -9.84
N SER A 108 -28.53 31.12 -10.16
CA SER A 108 -28.95 30.79 -11.53
C SER A 108 -29.32 32.03 -12.39
N SER A 109 -29.40 33.22 -11.81
CA SER A 109 -29.86 34.43 -12.55
C SER A 109 -28.76 35.35 -13.03
N THR A 110 -27.50 35.10 -12.68
CA THR A 110 -26.36 35.88 -13.20
C THR A 110 -25.73 35.15 -14.40
N LYS A 111 -26.19 35.46 -15.61
CA LYS A 111 -25.43 35.21 -16.82
C LYS A 111 -24.26 36.20 -16.87
N ALA A 112 -23.17 35.84 -16.23
CA ALA A 112 -21.88 36.43 -16.54
C ALA A 112 -21.17 35.41 -17.44
N ASP A 113 -20.82 35.83 -18.66
CA ASP A 113 -19.89 35.11 -19.55
C ASP A 113 -18.51 35.11 -18.87
N ILE A 114 -18.30 34.19 -17.93
CA ILE A 114 -16.99 33.90 -17.40
C ILE A 114 -16.39 32.89 -18.38
N PRO A 115 -15.23 33.18 -19.02
CA PRO A 115 -14.58 32.22 -19.87
C PRO A 115 -14.31 30.96 -19.02
N PHE A 116 -14.79 29.81 -19.50
CA PHE A 116 -14.56 28.52 -18.90
C PHE A 116 -13.05 28.23 -18.93
N ILE A 117 -12.38 28.45 -17.81
CA ILE A 117 -11.03 27.94 -17.58
C ILE A 117 -11.23 26.51 -17.09
N PRO A 118 -10.85 25.48 -17.86
CA PRO A 118 -10.94 24.12 -17.37
C PRO A 118 -10.07 24.01 -16.11
N PRO A 119 -10.58 23.40 -15.03
CA PRO A 119 -9.78 23.20 -13.83
C PRO A 119 -8.54 22.40 -14.22
N PRO A 120 -7.36 22.71 -13.67
CA PRO A 120 -6.14 21.96 -13.94
C PRO A 120 -6.40 20.48 -13.66
N GLN A 121 -6.11 19.62 -14.63
CA GLN A 121 -6.48 18.20 -14.66
C GLN A 121 -5.86 17.34 -13.53
N ASN A 122 -5.19 17.93 -12.56
CA ASN A 122 -4.45 17.25 -11.50
C ASN A 122 -4.93 17.53 -10.07
N MET A 123 -6.09 18.16 -9.88
CA MET A 123 -6.62 18.39 -8.53
C MET A 123 -7.92 17.65 -8.28
N LEU A 124 -7.81 16.35 -8.01
CA LEU A 124 -8.77 15.70 -7.14
C LEU A 124 -8.31 15.95 -5.70
N VAL A 125 -8.63 17.11 -5.19
CA VAL A 125 -8.60 17.34 -3.74
C VAL A 125 -9.73 16.48 -3.18
N PRO A 126 -9.46 15.47 -2.33
CA PRO A 126 -10.53 14.87 -1.57
C PRO A 126 -11.22 16.01 -0.83
N LYS A 127 -12.54 16.07 -0.96
CA LYS A 127 -13.33 17.02 -0.18
C LYS A 127 -13.12 16.60 1.28
N SER A 128 -12.09 17.16 1.93
CA SER A 128 -11.93 16.99 3.36
C SER A 128 -13.15 17.63 4.00
N VAL A 129 -14.09 16.81 4.42
CA VAL A 129 -15.11 17.26 5.36
C VAL A 129 -14.32 17.72 6.57
N ARG A 130 -14.28 19.01 6.77
CA ARG A 130 -13.73 19.61 7.98
C ARG A 130 -14.69 19.21 9.08
N ILE A 131 -14.41 18.07 9.70
CA ILE A 131 -15.01 17.79 11.01
C ILE A 131 -14.33 18.78 11.94
N GLU A 132 -15.00 19.88 12.22
CA GLU A 132 -14.53 20.77 13.28
C GLU A 132 -14.39 19.92 14.54
N PRO A 133 -13.32 20.10 15.32
CA PRO A 133 -13.19 19.37 16.57
C PRO A 133 -14.41 19.71 17.42
N VAL A 134 -15.30 18.75 17.53
CA VAL A 134 -16.47 18.89 18.38
C VAL A 134 -15.96 18.93 19.80
N THR A 135 -15.97 20.09 20.39
CA THR A 135 -15.68 20.25 21.81
C THR A 135 -16.91 19.81 22.58
N PHE A 136 -16.74 18.89 23.53
CA PHE A 136 -17.82 18.39 24.39
C PHE A 136 -18.63 19.52 25.10
N GLU A 137 -18.04 20.68 25.25
CA GLU A 137 -18.68 21.84 25.88
C GLU A 137 -19.86 22.43 25.08
N SER A 138 -20.00 22.08 23.77
CA SER A 138 -21.05 22.62 22.90
C SER A 138 -22.13 21.62 22.50
N MET A 139 -22.02 20.34 22.90
CA MET A 139 -22.99 19.32 22.55
C MET A 139 -24.06 19.12 23.62
N GLY A 140 -25.32 19.24 23.21
CA GLY A 140 -26.46 18.78 24.02
C GLY A 140 -26.56 17.24 23.98
N PRO A 141 -27.28 16.63 24.93
CA PRO A 141 -27.48 15.18 25.01
C PRO A 141 -27.99 14.57 23.70
N ASN A 142 -28.88 15.25 22.98
CA ASN A 142 -29.45 14.78 21.70
C ASN A 142 -28.44 14.78 20.53
N GLU A 143 -27.42 15.65 20.58
CA GLU A 143 -26.38 15.68 19.54
C GLU A 143 -25.33 14.56 19.74
N VAL A 144 -25.09 14.21 21.02
CA VAL A 144 -24.27 13.05 21.38
C VAL A 144 -24.96 11.76 20.91
N ASP A 145 -26.25 11.62 21.09
CA ASP A 145 -27.04 10.46 20.67
C ASP A 145 -27.06 10.31 19.14
N GLN A 146 -27.20 11.40 18.36
CA GLN A 146 -27.13 11.39 16.92
C GLN A 146 -25.73 10.99 16.41
N LEU A 147 -24.68 11.44 17.07
CA LEU A 147 -23.31 11.05 16.75
C LEU A 147 -23.04 9.58 17.09
N ILE A 148 -23.62 9.08 18.19
CA ILE A 148 -23.54 7.68 18.59
C ILE A 148 -24.30 6.79 17.61
N GLU A 149 -25.51 7.16 17.17
CA GLU A 149 -26.27 6.39 16.16
C GLU A 149 -25.57 6.31 14.81
N THR A 150 -24.91 7.39 14.38
CA THR A 150 -24.17 7.43 13.10
C THR A 150 -22.93 6.53 13.13
N VAL A 151 -22.46 6.13 14.30
CA VAL A 151 -21.20 5.43 14.51
C VAL A 151 -21.39 3.95 14.85
N VAL A 152 -22.59 3.57 15.28
CA VAL A 152 -22.90 2.18 15.64
C VAL A 152 -22.96 1.29 14.39
N GLY A 153 -22.01 0.40 14.27
CA GLY A 153 -22.04 -0.69 13.27
C GLY A 153 -21.07 -0.56 12.10
N VAL A 154 -20.18 0.44 12.08
CA VAL A 154 -19.23 0.61 11.00
C VAL A 154 -17.81 0.64 11.55
N ASN A 155 -17.11 -0.49 11.42
CA ASN A 155 -15.67 -0.57 11.60
C ASN A 155 -14.90 -0.03 10.37
N VAL A 156 -15.40 1.06 9.77
CA VAL A 156 -14.60 1.84 8.84
C VAL A 156 -13.59 2.59 9.68
N GLY A 157 -12.33 2.52 9.32
CA GLY A 157 -11.29 3.29 9.99
C GLY A 157 -11.72 4.76 10.06
N VAL A 158 -12.08 5.24 11.25
CA VAL A 158 -12.51 6.64 11.42
C VAL A 158 -11.30 7.53 11.23
N ALA A 159 -11.36 8.46 10.28
CA ALA A 159 -10.28 9.42 10.09
C ALA A 159 -10.29 10.42 11.24
N ALA A 160 -9.21 10.44 11.99
CA ALA A 160 -9.00 11.44 13.03
C ALA A 160 -7.88 12.41 12.63
N THR A 161 -8.03 13.66 13.01
CA THR A 161 -7.00 14.68 12.84
C THR A 161 -5.92 14.51 13.92
N GLY A 162 -4.93 13.65 13.68
CA GLY A 162 -3.87 13.37 14.63
C GLY A 162 -4.31 12.52 15.84
N ALA A 163 -3.36 12.27 16.75
CA ALA A 163 -3.59 11.48 17.96
C ALA A 163 -4.66 12.11 18.89
N SER A 164 -4.75 13.43 18.92
CA SER A 164 -5.72 14.16 19.73
C SER A 164 -7.16 13.85 19.31
N GLY A 165 -7.48 13.92 18.01
CA GLY A 165 -8.81 13.59 17.50
C GLY A 165 -9.20 12.12 17.72
N ALA A 166 -8.21 11.22 17.69
CA ALA A 166 -8.43 9.81 18.00
C ALA A 166 -8.85 9.61 19.48
N ILE A 167 -8.23 10.35 20.40
CA ILE A 167 -8.57 10.28 21.82
C ILE A 167 -10.00 10.80 22.07
N ASP A 168 -10.40 11.88 21.41
CA ASP A 168 -11.76 12.41 21.51
C ASP A 168 -12.80 11.37 21.07
N ARG A 169 -12.48 10.66 19.99
CA ARG A 169 -13.32 9.57 19.51
C ARG A 169 -13.39 8.39 20.48
N LEU A 170 -12.25 7.98 21.06
CA LEU A 170 -12.20 6.93 22.07
C LEU A 170 -12.96 7.29 23.33
N SER A 171 -13.02 8.59 23.69
CA SER A 171 -13.79 9.05 24.84
C SER A 171 -15.27 8.74 24.72
N LEU A 172 -15.83 8.81 23.49
CA LEU A 172 -17.21 8.40 23.22
C LEU A 172 -17.41 6.89 23.42
N GLU A 173 -16.48 6.07 22.97
CA GLU A 173 -16.54 4.61 23.15
C GLU A 173 -16.42 4.23 24.64
N ILE A 174 -15.57 4.95 25.39
CA ILE A 174 -15.45 4.77 26.85
C ILE A 174 -16.73 5.19 27.55
N ALA A 175 -17.28 6.38 27.20
CA ALA A 175 -18.54 6.88 27.79
C ALA A 175 -19.67 5.89 27.56
N ARG A 176 -19.83 5.40 26.34
CA ARG A 176 -20.82 4.37 25.99
C ARG A 176 -20.66 3.09 26.81
N SER A 177 -19.41 2.62 26.99
CA SER A 177 -19.16 1.44 27.82
C SER A 177 -19.50 1.66 29.29
N LEU A 178 -19.31 2.90 29.79
CA LEU A 178 -19.67 3.30 31.17
C LEU A 178 -21.17 3.40 31.39
N GLU A 179 -21.94 3.72 30.35
CA GLU A 179 -23.42 3.71 30.42
C GLU A 179 -23.96 2.30 30.71
N ASP A 180 -23.35 1.29 30.13
CA ASP A 180 -23.74 -0.11 30.32
C ASP A 180 -23.27 -0.67 31.68
N ALA A 181 -22.01 -0.44 32.06
CA ALA A 181 -21.41 -0.96 33.29
C ALA A 181 -20.10 -0.27 33.65
N PRO A 182 -19.63 -0.37 34.91
CA PRO A 182 -18.27 0.03 35.26
C PRO A 182 -17.26 -0.56 34.29
N THR A 183 -16.32 0.25 33.79
CA THR A 183 -15.40 -0.12 32.71
C THR A 183 -13.96 -0.08 33.18
N THR A 184 -13.19 -1.11 32.86
CA THR A 184 -11.73 -1.11 33.03
C THR A 184 -11.08 -0.99 31.66
N VAL A 185 -10.31 0.08 31.44
CA VAL A 185 -9.55 0.32 30.21
C VAL A 185 -8.10 -0.10 30.41
N CYS A 186 -7.56 -0.91 29.52
CA CYS A 186 -6.14 -1.17 29.44
C CYS A 186 -5.54 -0.40 28.24
N TRP A 187 -4.75 0.61 28.55
CA TRP A 187 -4.01 1.42 27.58
C TRP A 187 -2.73 0.67 27.19
N VAL A 188 -2.58 0.32 25.93
CA VAL A 188 -1.48 -0.49 25.39
C VAL A 188 -0.68 0.36 24.43
N PHE A 189 0.58 0.63 24.76
CA PHE A 189 1.44 1.52 23.99
C PHE A 189 2.62 0.77 23.39
N ASP A 190 2.80 0.97 22.13
CA ASP A 190 4.01 0.62 21.43
C ASP A 190 5.18 1.47 21.93
N GLN A 191 6.35 0.81 22.16
CA GLN A 191 7.57 1.44 22.62
C GLN A 191 8.48 1.94 21.49
N SER A 192 8.05 1.81 20.21
CA SER A 192 8.80 2.26 19.06
C SER A 192 9.22 3.74 19.18
N VAL A 193 10.35 4.08 18.55
CA VAL A 193 10.90 5.45 18.51
C VAL A 193 9.90 6.39 17.82
N SER A 194 9.24 5.93 16.76
CA SER A 194 8.29 6.69 15.95
C SER A 194 7.12 7.24 16.75
N LEU A 195 6.67 6.50 17.78
CA LEU A 195 5.55 6.89 18.64
C LEU A 195 5.95 7.70 19.87
N ALA A 196 7.25 7.92 20.13
CA ALA A 196 7.70 8.62 21.33
C ALA A 196 7.10 10.04 21.47
N GLY A 197 7.05 10.81 20.37
CA GLY A 197 6.42 12.13 20.36
C GLY A 197 4.91 12.07 20.54
N GLN A 198 4.25 11.11 19.92
CA GLN A 198 2.80 10.93 20.01
C GLN A 198 2.36 10.51 21.42
N ARG A 199 3.17 9.70 22.15
CA ARG A 199 2.87 9.33 23.55
C ARG A 199 2.76 10.56 24.46
N GLN A 200 3.59 11.57 24.26
CA GLN A 200 3.53 12.83 25.03
C GLN A 200 2.23 13.61 24.72
N GLU A 201 1.87 13.68 23.45
CA GLU A 201 0.61 14.32 23.02
C GLU A 201 -0.62 13.57 23.59
N ILE A 202 -0.64 12.24 23.49
CA ILE A 202 -1.69 11.38 24.04
C ILE A 202 -1.82 11.59 25.56
N ALA A 203 -0.72 11.57 26.31
CA ALA A 203 -0.71 11.76 27.74
C ALA A 203 -1.32 13.13 28.15
N SER A 204 -0.96 14.19 27.43
CA SER A 204 -1.49 15.53 27.69
C SER A 204 -3.00 15.61 27.38
N ARG A 205 -3.45 14.94 26.29
CA ARG A 205 -4.85 14.91 25.90
C ARG A 205 -5.69 14.07 26.86
N LEU A 206 -5.20 12.91 27.29
CA LEU A 206 -5.89 12.05 28.27
C LEU A 206 -6.15 12.78 29.60
N LYS A 207 -5.21 13.60 30.06
CA LYS A 207 -5.40 14.44 31.24
C LYS A 207 -6.59 15.39 31.08
N ARG A 208 -6.81 15.89 29.87
CA ARG A 208 -7.98 16.73 29.55
C ARG A 208 -9.27 15.89 29.53
N VAL A 209 -9.25 14.76 28.82
CA VAL A 209 -10.39 13.84 28.70
C VAL A 209 -10.88 13.35 30.06
N PHE A 210 -9.98 12.97 30.98
CA PHE A 210 -10.37 12.57 32.32
C PHE A 210 -11.09 13.71 33.08
N ARG A 211 -10.64 14.97 32.89
CA ARG A 211 -11.34 16.13 33.48
C ARG A 211 -12.70 16.39 32.85
N GLU A 212 -12.85 16.19 31.53
CA GLU A 212 -14.10 16.38 30.81
C GLU A 212 -15.12 15.28 31.12
N LEU A 213 -14.68 14.05 31.32
CA LEU A 213 -15.52 12.92 31.72
C LEU A 213 -15.85 12.91 33.21
N SER A 214 -15.03 13.53 34.05
CA SER A 214 -15.27 13.63 35.50
C SER A 214 -16.00 14.92 35.81
N HIS A 215 -17.10 14.79 36.53
CA HIS A 215 -17.79 15.95 37.15
C HIS A 215 -17.05 16.43 38.41
N ASP A 216 -15.86 15.90 38.69
CA ASP A 216 -15.11 16.15 39.90
C ASP A 216 -13.97 17.15 39.68
N SER A 217 -13.85 18.15 40.53
CA SER A 217 -12.82 19.21 40.47
C SER A 217 -11.37 18.70 40.65
N GLN A 218 -11.17 17.47 41.09
CA GLN A 218 -9.84 16.87 41.27
C GLN A 218 -9.26 16.26 39.98
N GLY A 219 -10.07 16.09 38.91
CA GLY A 219 -9.60 15.59 37.61
C GLY A 219 -9.26 14.10 37.61
N ASP A 220 -9.74 13.33 38.55
CA ASP A 220 -9.67 11.87 38.56
C ASP A 220 -10.61 11.25 37.52
N ALA A 221 -10.40 9.98 37.16
CA ALA A 221 -11.30 9.28 36.27
C ALA A 221 -12.72 9.22 36.83
N PRO A 222 -13.77 9.28 35.98
CA PRO A 222 -15.17 9.27 36.42
C PRO A 222 -15.48 8.02 37.25
N ALA A 223 -16.54 8.12 38.06
CA ALA A 223 -17.02 6.99 38.85
C ALA A 223 -17.29 5.79 37.92
N GLY A 224 -16.70 4.63 38.22
CA GLY A 224 -16.84 3.42 37.42
C GLY A 224 -15.73 3.20 36.35
N LEU A 225 -14.90 4.18 36.04
CA LEU A 225 -13.76 4.01 35.16
C LEU A 225 -12.49 3.70 35.95
N THR A 226 -11.83 2.60 35.60
CA THR A 226 -10.49 2.25 36.09
C THR A 226 -9.55 1.99 34.94
N ASN A 227 -8.24 2.24 35.14
CA ASN A 227 -7.24 2.23 34.10
C ASN A 227 -6.05 1.33 34.45
N LEU A 228 -5.53 0.65 33.44
CA LEU A 228 -4.27 -0.08 33.42
C LEU A 228 -3.39 0.50 32.32
N VAL A 229 -2.07 0.42 32.44
CA VAL A 229 -1.14 0.83 31.37
C VAL A 229 -0.16 -0.30 31.12
N LEU A 230 -0.03 -0.70 29.85
CA LEU A 230 0.89 -1.70 29.35
C LEU A 230 1.73 -1.07 28.23
N ALA A 231 3.03 -1.27 28.29
CA ALA A 231 3.94 -0.92 27.20
C ALA A 231 4.54 -2.19 26.57
N TYR A 232 4.75 -2.18 25.25
CA TYR A 232 5.29 -3.32 24.53
C TYR A 232 6.25 -2.92 23.39
N GLY A 233 7.15 -3.79 23.08
CA GLY A 233 8.09 -3.87 21.98
C GLY A 233 8.43 -5.34 21.80
N GLN A 234 9.71 -5.71 21.88
CA GLN A 234 10.14 -7.11 21.92
C GLN A 234 9.55 -7.87 23.12
N ARG A 235 9.33 -7.18 24.23
CA ARG A 235 8.67 -7.68 25.44
C ARG A 235 7.59 -6.70 25.86
N PHE A 236 6.63 -7.19 26.65
CA PHE A 236 5.64 -6.30 27.24
C PHE A 236 5.83 -6.16 28.76
N LYS A 237 5.39 -5.01 29.30
CA LYS A 237 5.46 -4.70 30.72
C LYS A 237 4.22 -3.91 31.15
N PHE A 238 3.55 -4.36 32.21
CA PHE A 238 2.54 -3.52 32.85
C PHE A 238 3.22 -2.42 33.66
N ILE A 239 3.04 -1.17 33.26
CA ILE A 239 3.54 0.00 34.01
C ILE A 239 2.60 0.27 35.17
N VAL A 240 1.28 0.31 34.88
CA VAL A 240 0.23 0.34 35.88
C VAL A 240 -0.44 -1.05 35.89
N ASN A 241 -0.12 -1.85 36.91
CA ASN A 241 -0.52 -3.26 36.95
C ASN A 241 -1.76 -3.53 37.82
N LYS A 242 -2.24 -2.53 38.58
CA LYS A 242 -3.49 -2.56 39.34
C LYS A 242 -4.42 -1.48 38.81
N PRO A 243 -5.74 -1.76 38.69
CA PRO A 243 -6.68 -0.75 38.24
C PRO A 243 -6.63 0.50 39.12
N THR A 244 -6.38 1.65 38.51
CA THR A 244 -6.35 2.95 39.20
C THR A 244 -7.41 3.90 38.62
N ARG A 245 -7.93 4.78 39.46
CA ARG A 245 -8.78 5.90 39.05
C ARG A 245 -7.98 7.21 39.01
N VAL A 246 -6.78 7.20 39.55
CA VAL A 246 -5.91 8.36 39.63
C VAL A 246 -5.37 8.69 38.25
N SER A 247 -5.81 9.81 37.68
CA SER A 247 -5.44 10.22 36.34
C SER A 247 -3.96 10.55 36.20
N SER A 248 -3.31 11.08 37.26
CA SER A 248 -1.87 11.35 37.28
C SER A 248 -1.04 10.07 37.10
N ASP A 249 -1.44 8.96 37.75
CA ASP A 249 -0.73 7.69 37.64
C ASP A 249 -0.68 7.21 36.18
N VAL A 250 -1.79 7.37 35.45
CA VAL A 250 -1.90 6.97 34.03
C VAL A 250 -1.03 7.89 33.17
N VAL A 251 -1.11 9.20 33.37
CA VAL A 251 -0.34 10.18 32.58
C VAL A 251 1.16 10.02 32.80
N GLU A 252 1.60 9.90 34.06
CA GLU A 252 3.00 9.69 34.42
C GLU A 252 3.52 8.36 33.86
N ALA A 253 2.72 7.29 33.94
CA ALA A 253 3.06 6.00 33.38
C ALA A 253 3.30 6.08 31.86
N ILE A 254 2.44 6.79 31.11
CA ILE A 254 2.60 6.95 29.65
C ILE A 254 3.82 7.80 29.32
N GLN A 255 4.05 8.88 30.05
CA GLN A 255 5.22 9.75 29.84
C GLN A 255 6.55 9.07 30.16
N GLY A 256 6.53 8.12 31.11
CA GLY A 256 7.68 7.34 31.54
C GLY A 256 7.96 6.08 30.70
N ILE A 257 7.22 5.84 29.61
CA ILE A 257 7.49 4.69 28.73
C ILE A 257 8.84 4.86 28.03
N GLU A 258 9.74 3.93 28.28
CA GLU A 258 11.05 3.87 27.64
C GLU A 258 10.91 3.44 26.17
N VAL A 259 11.83 3.88 25.33
CA VAL A 259 11.87 3.51 23.91
C VAL A 259 12.55 2.16 23.77
N ASP A 260 11.94 1.26 22.98
CA ASP A 260 12.54 0.00 22.53
C ASP A 260 13.17 0.20 21.13
N ASN A 261 14.49 -0.02 21.04
CA ASN A 261 15.23 0.09 19.79
C ASN A 261 15.44 -1.27 19.11
N SER A 262 14.72 -2.32 19.54
CA SER A 262 14.88 -3.66 18.98
C SER A 262 14.37 -3.79 17.55
N GLY A 263 13.41 -2.93 17.15
CA GLY A 263 12.67 -3.05 15.89
C GLY A 263 11.79 -4.30 15.85
N VAL A 264 11.38 -4.82 17.02
CA VAL A 264 10.49 -5.98 17.15
C VAL A 264 9.25 -5.58 17.93
N GLU A 265 8.08 -5.77 17.33
CA GLU A 265 6.80 -5.38 17.90
C GLU A 265 5.86 -6.56 18.06
N LYS A 266 5.60 -6.96 19.31
CA LYS A 266 4.70 -8.08 19.63
C LYS A 266 3.33 -7.60 20.07
N THR A 267 2.63 -6.95 19.17
CA THR A 267 1.35 -6.30 19.38
C THR A 267 0.27 -7.27 19.85
N PHE A 268 0.10 -8.40 19.17
CA PHE A 268 -0.95 -9.38 19.51
C PHE A 268 -0.65 -10.12 20.82
N THR A 269 0.61 -10.36 21.13
CA THR A 269 1.02 -10.91 22.44
C THR A 269 0.69 -9.95 23.57
N ALA A 270 0.91 -8.65 23.38
CA ALA A 270 0.56 -7.62 24.36
C ALA A 270 -0.95 -7.51 24.55
N ILE A 271 -1.75 -7.53 23.48
CA ILE A 271 -3.21 -7.51 23.53
C ILE A 271 -3.74 -8.74 24.29
N ARG A 272 -3.18 -9.93 24.03
CA ARG A 272 -3.54 -11.13 24.78
C ARG A 272 -3.28 -10.98 26.27
N ALA A 273 -2.10 -10.50 26.65
CA ALA A 273 -1.73 -10.28 28.04
C ALA A 273 -2.66 -9.26 28.72
N ALA A 274 -3.05 -8.18 28.02
CA ALA A 274 -4.01 -7.21 28.48
C ALA A 274 -5.40 -7.83 28.69
N ALA A 275 -5.88 -8.66 27.75
CA ALA A 275 -7.17 -9.35 27.87
C ALA A 275 -7.21 -10.33 29.03
N GLU A 276 -6.15 -11.11 29.21
CA GLU A 276 -6.00 -12.02 30.36
C GLU A 276 -5.99 -11.26 31.69
N ARG A 277 -5.32 -10.11 31.75
CA ARG A 277 -5.30 -9.23 32.93
C ARG A 277 -6.66 -8.67 33.25
N LEU A 278 -7.38 -8.14 32.25
CA LEU A 278 -8.73 -7.65 32.43
C LEU A 278 -9.70 -8.73 32.90
N SER A 279 -9.52 -9.99 32.47
CA SER A 279 -10.37 -11.10 32.89
C SER A 279 -10.27 -11.41 34.39
N VAL A 280 -9.08 -11.23 34.98
CA VAL A 280 -8.87 -11.39 36.43
C VAL A 280 -9.58 -10.29 37.21
N THR A 281 -9.53 -9.06 36.74
CA THR A 281 -10.16 -7.90 37.36
C THR A 281 -11.69 -8.03 37.37
N ARG A 282 -12.28 -8.57 36.30
CA ARG A 282 -13.73 -8.77 36.13
C ARG A 282 -14.32 -9.87 37.01
N ARG A 283 -13.54 -10.81 37.51
CA ARG A 283 -14.00 -11.84 38.44
C ARG A 283 -14.47 -11.26 39.79
N VAL A 284 -14.03 -10.04 40.08
CA VAL A 284 -14.36 -9.34 41.33
C VAL A 284 -15.65 -8.51 41.24
N GLY A 285 -16.20 -8.29 40.04
CA GLY A 285 -17.44 -7.52 39.80
C GLY A 285 -17.91 -7.58 38.34
N ARG A 286 -19.18 -7.19 38.08
CA ARG A 286 -19.66 -6.95 36.71
C ARG A 286 -19.05 -5.65 36.20
N SER A 287 -18.04 -5.74 35.35
CA SER A 287 -17.43 -4.61 34.68
C SER A 287 -17.09 -4.93 33.21
N ASN A 288 -17.20 -3.95 32.34
CA ASN A 288 -16.73 -4.05 30.95
C ASN A 288 -15.22 -3.97 30.91
N GLY A 289 -14.60 -4.67 29.95
CA GLY A 289 -13.18 -4.59 29.66
C GLY A 289 -12.95 -4.03 28.29
N MET A 290 -12.08 -3.04 28.19
CA MET A 290 -11.69 -2.41 26.93
C MET A 290 -10.17 -2.35 26.83
N ILE A 291 -9.63 -2.69 25.68
CA ILE A 291 -8.21 -2.52 25.35
C ILE A 291 -8.11 -1.43 24.29
N ILE A 292 -7.24 -0.45 24.52
CA ILE A 292 -6.95 0.61 23.56
C ILE A 292 -5.48 0.55 23.21
N VAL A 293 -5.19 0.24 21.96
CA VAL A 293 -3.83 0.04 21.45
C VAL A 293 -3.40 1.24 20.63
N PHE A 294 -2.19 1.71 20.83
CA PHE A 294 -1.52 2.73 20.01
C PHE A 294 -0.32 2.09 19.32
N THR A 295 -0.34 2.05 17.99
CA THR A 295 0.71 1.48 17.16
C THR A 295 0.77 2.14 15.78
N ASP A 296 1.91 2.16 15.12
CA ASP A 296 2.08 2.62 13.74
C ASP A 296 2.49 1.49 12.79
N GLU A 297 2.57 0.26 13.30
CA GLU A 297 2.83 -0.96 12.52
C GLU A 297 1.79 -2.05 12.78
N VAL A 298 1.84 -3.09 11.96
CA VAL A 298 0.93 -4.26 12.10
C VAL A 298 1.29 -5.13 13.29
N GLY A 299 2.57 -5.17 13.65
CA GLY A 299 3.15 -6.08 14.63
C GLY A 299 3.67 -7.39 14.01
N ASP A 300 4.84 -7.82 14.46
CA ASP A 300 5.55 -9.01 13.93
C ASP A 300 4.84 -10.34 14.23
N ASP A 301 3.95 -10.35 15.20
CA ASP A 301 3.21 -11.55 15.65
C ASP A 301 1.75 -11.58 15.15
N GLN A 302 1.48 -10.93 13.98
CA GLN A 302 0.14 -10.90 13.36
C GLN A 302 -0.49 -12.27 13.09
N SER A 303 0.31 -13.33 13.02
CA SER A 303 -0.18 -14.72 12.93
C SER A 303 -1.04 -15.15 14.12
N LEU A 304 -0.93 -14.47 15.26
CA LEU A 304 -1.73 -14.69 16.45
C LEU A 304 -3.09 -13.98 16.43
N ALA A 305 -3.38 -13.13 15.43
CA ALA A 305 -4.58 -12.29 15.38
C ALA A 305 -5.89 -13.05 15.59
N ASP A 306 -6.07 -14.20 14.93
CA ASP A 306 -7.30 -15.01 15.05
C ASP A 306 -7.44 -15.64 16.43
N GLN A 307 -6.33 -16.08 17.03
CA GLN A 307 -6.31 -16.62 18.38
C GLN A 307 -6.65 -15.55 19.41
N VAL A 308 -6.04 -14.37 19.27
CA VAL A 308 -6.27 -13.22 20.18
C VAL A 308 -7.71 -12.72 20.07
N ALA A 309 -8.24 -12.58 18.85
CA ALA A 309 -9.63 -12.21 18.63
C ALA A 309 -10.60 -13.19 19.31
N THR A 310 -10.31 -14.51 19.24
CA THR A 310 -11.11 -15.54 19.89
C THR A 310 -11.05 -15.43 21.42
N ILE A 311 -9.86 -15.15 21.97
CA ILE A 311 -9.66 -14.95 23.41
C ILE A 311 -10.43 -13.70 23.87
N CYS A 312 -10.26 -12.55 23.20
CA CYS A 312 -10.93 -11.30 23.57
C CYS A 312 -12.45 -11.45 23.52
N ARG A 313 -13.02 -12.06 22.46
CA ARG A 313 -14.47 -12.34 22.38
C ARG A 313 -14.96 -13.23 23.52
N ARG A 314 -14.27 -14.31 23.80
CA ARG A 314 -14.62 -15.24 24.90
C ARG A 314 -14.59 -14.53 26.25
N LEU A 315 -13.66 -13.61 26.44
CA LEU A 315 -13.54 -12.81 27.66
C LEU A 315 -14.47 -11.60 27.64
N GLY A 316 -15.18 -11.30 26.56
CA GLY A 316 -16.03 -10.12 26.40
C GLY A 316 -15.24 -8.82 26.54
N VAL A 317 -14.05 -8.77 25.98
CA VAL A 317 -13.17 -7.60 25.96
C VAL A 317 -13.19 -7.01 24.57
N SER A 318 -13.56 -5.73 24.44
CA SER A 318 -13.47 -4.98 23.19
C SER A 318 -12.06 -4.46 22.97
N VAL A 319 -11.61 -4.44 21.72
CA VAL A 319 -10.28 -3.95 21.34
C VAL A 319 -10.43 -2.79 20.37
N CYS A 320 -9.99 -1.61 20.77
CA CYS A 320 -9.87 -0.43 19.91
C CYS A 320 -8.39 -0.21 19.57
N VAL A 321 -8.12 0.18 18.35
CA VAL A 321 -6.74 0.46 17.88
C VAL A 321 -6.70 1.87 17.30
N VAL A 322 -5.76 2.66 17.76
CA VAL A 322 -5.32 3.91 17.13
C VAL A 322 -4.03 3.60 16.38
N GLY A 323 -4.11 3.64 15.07
CA GLY A 323 -2.99 3.26 14.22
C GLY A 323 -2.95 4.07 12.93
N VAL A 324 -2.10 3.67 12.02
CA VAL A 324 -1.94 4.30 10.70
C VAL A 324 -2.83 3.64 9.65
N PRO A 325 -3.24 4.35 8.61
CA PRO A 325 -3.96 3.73 7.50
C PRO A 325 -3.05 2.76 6.74
N ALA A 326 -3.60 1.64 6.31
CA ALA A 326 -2.90 0.74 5.41
C ALA A 326 -2.76 1.35 4.01
N PRO A 327 -1.60 1.23 3.35
CA PRO A 327 -1.46 1.61 1.96
C PRO A 327 -2.27 0.66 1.07
N PHE A 328 -2.98 1.19 0.08
CA PHE A 328 -3.89 0.44 -0.78
C PHE A 328 -3.20 -0.74 -1.49
N GLY A 329 -3.57 -1.94 -1.11
CA GLY A 329 -3.08 -3.20 -1.66
C GLY A 329 -1.59 -3.47 -1.44
N GLN A 330 -0.91 -2.75 -0.56
CA GLN A 330 0.52 -2.88 -0.29
C GLN A 330 0.79 -3.30 1.16
N ARG A 331 1.79 -4.14 1.34
CA ARG A 331 2.22 -4.61 2.67
C ARG A 331 3.18 -3.63 3.33
N PHE A 332 4.17 -3.16 2.57
CA PHE A 332 5.24 -2.31 3.07
C PHE A 332 5.13 -0.91 2.49
N ILE A 333 5.55 0.07 3.25
CA ILE A 333 5.62 1.47 2.85
C ILE A 333 6.89 2.11 3.41
N GLU A 334 7.34 3.18 2.75
CA GLU A 334 8.41 4.01 3.30
C GLU A 334 7.85 5.00 4.32
N MET A 335 8.53 5.10 5.46
CA MET A 335 8.31 6.09 6.51
C MET A 335 9.50 7.01 6.62
N LYS A 336 9.25 8.32 6.71
CA LYS A 336 10.29 9.33 6.94
C LYS A 336 10.67 9.33 8.42
N TYR A 337 11.92 9.12 8.72
CA TYR A 337 12.40 9.16 10.10
C TYR A 337 13.58 10.12 10.26
N VAL A 338 13.83 10.53 11.49
CA VAL A 338 15.00 11.33 11.87
C VAL A 338 16.01 10.38 12.51
N GLU A 339 17.22 10.34 11.97
CA GLU A 339 18.29 9.53 12.53
C GLU A 339 18.79 10.14 13.85
N PHE A 340 18.79 9.35 14.91
CA PHE A 340 19.26 9.77 16.22
C PHE A 340 20.74 9.41 16.50
N ASP A 341 21.39 8.68 15.59
CA ASP A 341 22.81 8.38 15.70
C ASP A 341 23.61 9.69 15.56
N PRO A 342 24.45 10.06 16.53
CA PRO A 342 25.27 11.30 16.49
C PRO A 342 26.15 11.39 15.24
N THR A 343 26.54 10.28 14.65
CA THR A 343 27.35 10.22 13.41
C THR A 343 26.58 10.73 12.20
N TYR A 344 25.26 10.64 12.24
CA TYR A 344 24.34 11.02 11.17
C TYR A 344 23.30 12.05 11.64
N ALA A 345 23.58 12.67 12.81
CA ALA A 345 22.67 13.64 13.42
C ALA A 345 22.18 14.68 12.41
N SER A 346 20.89 14.91 12.37
CA SER A 346 20.16 15.80 11.47
C SER A 346 19.89 15.29 10.04
N VAL A 347 20.15 14.05 9.70
CA VAL A 347 19.79 13.50 8.39
C VAL A 347 18.39 12.88 8.47
N GLU A 348 17.44 13.44 7.71
CA GLU A 348 16.15 12.77 7.45
C GLU A 348 16.37 11.65 6.41
N ASP A 349 15.91 10.45 6.71
CA ASP A 349 16.02 9.29 5.84
C ASP A 349 14.67 8.58 5.74
N TRP A 350 14.60 7.56 4.92
CA TRP A 350 13.40 6.74 4.74
C TRP A 350 13.69 5.32 5.21
N ALA A 351 12.77 4.78 5.99
CA ALA A 351 12.78 3.40 6.44
C ALA A 351 11.58 2.65 5.88
N VAL A 352 11.67 1.35 5.80
CA VAL A 352 10.57 0.49 5.36
C VAL A 352 9.86 -0.07 6.57
N VAL A 353 8.54 0.16 6.63
CA VAL A 353 7.68 -0.34 7.71
C VAL A 353 6.55 -1.20 7.14
N GLU A 354 6.02 -2.13 7.94
CA GLU A 354 4.89 -2.94 7.59
C GLU A 354 3.59 -2.30 8.13
N GLN A 355 2.85 -1.61 7.25
CA GLN A 355 1.59 -0.93 7.58
C GLN A 355 0.36 -1.52 6.88
N GLY A 356 0.52 -2.60 6.15
CA GLY A 356 -0.56 -3.23 5.38
C GLY A 356 -0.37 -4.73 5.22
N PRO A 357 -1.10 -5.33 4.32
CA PRO A 357 -2.19 -4.75 3.54
C PRO A 357 -3.51 -4.61 4.33
N GLU A 358 -4.48 -3.90 3.76
CA GLU A 358 -5.83 -3.79 4.31
C GLU A 358 -6.67 -5.06 4.10
N THR A 359 -6.22 -5.99 3.26
CA THR A 359 -6.91 -7.25 2.92
C THR A 359 -6.06 -8.46 3.22
N LEU A 360 -6.71 -9.61 3.49
CA LEU A 360 -6.01 -10.87 3.73
C LEU A 360 -5.38 -11.45 2.46
N PHE A 361 -6.08 -11.33 1.32
CA PHE A 361 -5.58 -11.75 0.03
C PHE A 361 -5.29 -10.54 -0.85
N PRO A 362 -4.35 -10.60 -1.78
CA PRO A 362 -4.15 -9.53 -2.73
C PRO A 362 -5.40 -9.37 -3.61
N GLU A 363 -5.97 -8.16 -3.62
CA GLU A 363 -7.17 -7.80 -4.37
C GLU A 363 -6.89 -6.70 -5.41
N ALA A 364 -5.67 -6.18 -5.45
CA ALA A 364 -5.27 -5.14 -6.37
C ALA A 364 -4.01 -5.53 -7.14
N ILE A 365 -4.06 -5.38 -8.47
CA ILE A 365 -2.88 -5.57 -9.31
C ILE A 365 -1.90 -4.43 -9.05
N GLN A 366 -0.69 -4.80 -8.58
CA GLN A 366 0.37 -3.86 -8.33
C GLN A 366 1.16 -3.60 -9.62
N ILE A 367 1.12 -2.36 -10.08
CA ILE A 367 1.88 -1.88 -11.22
C ILE A 367 2.79 -0.76 -10.70
N SER A 368 4.05 -1.07 -10.42
CA SER A 368 5.00 -0.09 -9.93
C SER A 368 6.43 -0.46 -10.33
N GLU A 369 7.28 0.55 -10.47
CA GLU A 369 8.71 0.37 -10.75
C GLU A 369 9.46 -0.26 -9.60
N ASN A 370 9.07 0.05 -8.39
CA ASN A 370 9.61 -0.48 -7.15
C ASN A 370 8.49 -1.10 -6.32
N SER A 371 8.82 -2.12 -5.54
CA SER A 371 7.90 -2.72 -4.56
C SER A 371 7.38 -1.69 -3.54
N LEU A 372 8.13 -0.61 -3.36
CA LEU A 372 7.80 0.56 -2.55
C LEU A 372 7.41 1.68 -3.52
N SER A 373 6.13 1.86 -3.74
CA SER A 373 5.60 2.88 -4.63
C SER A 373 5.90 4.28 -4.08
N ASN A 374 6.48 5.15 -4.90
CA ASN A 374 6.62 6.57 -4.57
C ASN A 374 5.28 7.29 -4.38
N GLU A 375 4.18 6.67 -4.76
CA GLU A 375 2.83 7.21 -4.67
C GLU A 375 1.89 6.24 -3.95
N ALA A 376 2.19 5.95 -2.70
CA ALA A 376 1.28 5.21 -1.85
C ALA A 376 0.02 6.03 -1.59
N ILE A 377 -1.12 5.39 -1.77
CA ILE A 377 -2.44 5.96 -1.50
C ILE A 377 -3.07 5.27 -0.30
N ASP A 378 -3.88 6.00 0.44
CA ASP A 378 -4.68 5.48 1.55
C ASP A 378 -5.68 4.43 1.03
N SER A 379 -5.79 3.30 1.71
CA SER A 379 -6.86 2.33 1.42
C SER A 379 -8.21 2.73 2.01
N GLY A 380 -8.22 3.68 2.97
CA GLY A 380 -9.36 4.04 3.81
C GLY A 380 -9.54 3.12 5.02
N PHE A 381 -8.71 2.09 5.15
CA PHE A 381 -8.79 1.09 6.22
C PHE A 381 -7.45 0.93 6.92
N GLY A 382 -7.46 0.37 8.12
CA GLY A 382 -6.23 -0.06 8.79
C GLY A 382 -5.71 -1.40 8.27
N PRO A 383 -4.55 -1.85 8.74
CA PRO A 383 -4.02 -3.18 8.46
C PRO A 383 -5.04 -4.26 8.76
N PHE A 384 -5.12 -5.29 7.90
CA PHE A 384 -6.16 -6.31 7.97
C PHE A 384 -6.27 -6.99 9.34
N SER A 385 -5.14 -7.42 9.90
CA SER A 385 -5.12 -8.18 11.16
C SER A 385 -5.66 -7.37 12.34
N LEU A 386 -5.26 -6.10 12.46
CA LEU A 386 -5.70 -5.18 13.52
C LEU A 386 -7.15 -4.75 13.31
N SER A 387 -7.54 -4.38 12.08
CA SER A 387 -8.90 -3.99 11.76
C SER A 387 -9.89 -5.14 11.97
N LYS A 388 -9.52 -6.35 11.57
CA LYS A 388 -10.30 -7.56 11.82
C LYS A 388 -10.46 -7.85 13.31
N LEU A 389 -9.39 -7.68 14.10
CA LEU A 389 -9.45 -7.85 15.55
C LEU A 389 -10.46 -6.88 16.18
N CYS A 390 -10.38 -5.59 15.84
CA CYS A 390 -11.34 -4.60 16.29
C CYS A 390 -12.78 -5.00 15.90
N TYR A 391 -13.00 -5.32 14.62
CA TYR A 391 -14.31 -5.75 14.11
C TYR A 391 -14.88 -6.95 14.88
N GLN A 392 -14.08 -7.98 15.10
CA GLN A 392 -14.53 -9.21 15.74
C GLN A 392 -14.77 -9.07 17.25
N THR A 393 -14.20 -8.06 17.90
CA THR A 393 -14.34 -7.82 19.34
C THR A 393 -15.30 -6.69 19.66
N GLY A 394 -15.95 -6.08 18.65
CA GLY A 394 -16.88 -4.98 18.83
C GLY A 394 -16.20 -3.64 19.17
N GLY A 395 -14.92 -3.51 18.91
CA GLY A 395 -14.19 -2.24 19.01
C GLY A 395 -14.04 -1.54 17.67
N VAL A 396 -13.22 -0.49 17.61
CA VAL A 396 -13.03 0.36 16.43
C VAL A 396 -11.56 0.54 16.09
N TYR A 397 -11.24 0.56 14.79
CA TYR A 397 -9.93 0.97 14.29
C TYR A 397 -9.97 2.43 13.87
N ILE A 398 -9.13 3.27 14.48
CA ILE A 398 -9.03 4.70 14.18
C ILE A 398 -7.73 4.96 13.46
N ALA A 399 -7.83 5.31 12.17
CA ALA A 399 -6.68 5.60 11.32
C ALA A 399 -6.23 7.06 11.47
N VAL A 400 -5.00 7.25 11.94
CA VAL A 400 -4.37 8.56 12.14
C VAL A 400 -3.17 8.71 11.22
N HIS A 401 -3.08 9.82 10.50
CA HIS A 401 -1.93 10.11 9.67
C HIS A 401 -1.62 11.61 9.64
N ALA A 402 -0.38 11.97 9.92
CA ALA A 402 0.05 13.37 10.01
C ALA A 402 -0.16 14.17 8.71
N ASN A 403 0.00 13.53 7.56
CA ASN A 403 -0.16 14.17 6.26
C ASN A 403 -1.61 14.38 5.85
N ARG A 404 -2.60 13.80 6.53
CA ARG A 404 -4.03 13.89 6.18
C ARG A 404 -4.56 15.33 6.25
N ASN A 405 -3.96 16.16 7.09
CA ASN A 405 -4.36 17.56 7.27
C ASN A 405 -3.76 18.52 6.22
N LEU A 406 -2.85 18.03 5.39
CA LEU A 406 -2.23 18.80 4.34
C LEU A 406 -3.12 18.78 3.08
N ARG A 407 -3.33 19.94 2.47
CA ARG A 407 -4.14 20.03 1.25
C ARG A 407 -3.35 19.52 0.05
N GLY A 408 -3.99 18.68 -0.78
CA GLY A 408 -3.44 18.17 -2.03
C GLY A 408 -2.34 17.13 -1.84
N ARG A 409 -1.50 16.95 -2.87
CA ARG A 409 -0.36 16.02 -2.85
C ARG A 409 0.72 16.54 -1.90
N VAL A 410 1.11 15.74 -0.95
CA VAL A 410 2.18 16.07 0.01
C VAL A 410 3.55 15.78 -0.63
N PRO A 411 4.40 16.77 -0.90
CA PRO A 411 5.75 16.52 -1.40
C PRO A 411 6.64 15.92 -0.29
N ASP A 412 7.74 15.25 -0.69
CA ASP A 412 8.66 14.59 0.26
C ASP A 412 9.19 15.54 1.33
N ARG A 413 9.49 16.79 0.94
CA ARG A 413 9.96 17.83 1.86
C ARG A 413 8.95 18.23 2.94
N ALA A 414 7.65 18.12 2.64
CA ALA A 414 6.57 18.49 3.55
C ALA A 414 6.00 17.28 4.32
N THR A 415 6.48 16.05 4.05
CA THR A 415 6.12 14.87 4.83
C THR A 415 6.63 15.06 6.25
N ALA A 416 5.73 14.94 7.23
CA ALA A 416 6.11 15.06 8.64
C ALA A 416 7.13 13.97 9.03
N PRO A 417 8.06 14.27 9.95
CA PRO A 417 8.92 13.25 10.53
C PRO A 417 8.08 12.13 11.16
N MET A 418 8.59 10.92 11.13
CA MET A 418 7.92 9.70 11.62
C MET A 418 6.54 9.46 11.00
N SER A 419 6.39 9.79 9.72
CA SER A 419 5.15 9.64 8.96
C SER A 419 5.40 8.86 7.68
N SER A 420 4.47 7.97 7.34
CA SER A 420 4.55 7.19 6.10
C SER A 420 4.31 8.04 4.86
N ARG A 421 4.69 7.50 3.69
CA ARG A 421 4.62 8.16 2.37
C ARG A 421 3.22 8.21 1.77
N ILE A 422 2.14 7.93 2.54
CA ILE A 422 0.77 8.07 2.05
C ILE A 422 0.49 9.54 1.73
N ARG A 423 0.03 9.82 0.51
CA ARG A 423 -0.12 11.19 0.00
C ARG A 423 -1.53 11.55 -0.43
N TYR A 424 -2.38 10.56 -0.66
CA TYR A 424 -3.76 10.74 -1.06
C TYR A 424 -4.65 10.03 -0.07
N PHE A 425 -5.61 10.76 0.48
CA PHE A 425 -6.56 10.29 1.48
C PHE A 425 -7.97 10.40 0.94
N PHE A 426 -8.83 9.46 1.33
CA PHE A 426 -10.19 9.36 0.85
C PHE A 426 -11.17 9.55 2.00
N ASP A 427 -12.41 9.95 1.64
CA ASP A 427 -13.49 10.08 2.60
C ASP A 427 -13.93 8.69 3.05
N GLN A 428 -13.90 8.46 4.35
CA GLN A 428 -14.19 7.17 4.93
C GLN A 428 -15.67 6.82 4.95
N GLU A 429 -16.56 7.81 4.94
CA GLU A 429 -17.99 7.55 4.81
C GLU A 429 -18.31 6.95 3.44
N LEU A 430 -17.66 7.44 2.38
CA LEU A 430 -17.78 6.88 1.03
C LEU A 430 -17.19 5.46 0.92
N LEU A 431 -16.26 5.10 1.79
CA LEU A 431 -15.62 3.79 1.78
C LEU A 431 -16.34 2.73 2.62
N ARG A 432 -17.45 3.08 3.28
CA ARG A 432 -18.22 2.17 4.13
C ARG A 432 -18.60 0.87 3.38
N ASP A 433 -19.10 0.98 2.15
CA ASP A 433 -19.55 -0.15 1.34
C ASP A 433 -18.40 -0.94 0.70
N TYR A 434 -17.16 -0.45 0.87
CA TYR A 434 -15.93 -1.07 0.35
C TYR A 434 -15.11 -1.77 1.43
N GLN A 435 -15.70 -2.03 2.58
CA GLN A 435 -15.03 -2.67 3.71
C GLN A 435 -14.47 -4.04 3.30
N PRO A 436 -13.20 -4.37 3.70
CA PRO A 436 -12.67 -5.71 3.52
C PRO A 436 -13.46 -6.78 4.27
N ASP A 437 -13.42 -8.00 3.75
CA ASP A 437 -14.07 -9.16 4.37
C ASP A 437 -13.34 -9.62 5.64
N TYR A 438 -13.70 -9.11 6.81
CA TYR A 438 -13.09 -9.45 8.10
C TYR A 438 -13.54 -10.83 8.64
N VAL A 439 -13.36 -11.85 7.81
CA VAL A 439 -13.70 -13.25 8.11
C VAL A 439 -12.43 -14.10 8.27
N SER A 440 -12.60 -15.37 8.67
CA SER A 440 -11.47 -16.30 8.73
C SER A 440 -10.91 -16.60 7.34
N ALA A 441 -9.62 -16.95 7.26
CA ALA A 441 -8.97 -17.30 6.00
C ALA A 441 -9.69 -18.42 5.24
N THR A 442 -10.22 -19.41 5.95
CA THR A 442 -10.99 -20.52 5.35
C THR A 442 -12.30 -20.01 4.72
N LYS A 443 -13.05 -19.17 5.44
CA LYS A 443 -14.30 -18.60 4.93
C LYS A 443 -14.06 -17.68 3.74
N LEU A 444 -12.98 -16.87 3.78
CA LEU A 444 -12.62 -16.01 2.66
C LEU A 444 -12.20 -16.83 1.43
N ARG A 445 -11.42 -17.92 1.60
CA ARG A 445 -11.10 -18.83 0.48
C ARG A 445 -12.35 -19.42 -0.15
N GLN A 446 -13.32 -19.86 0.64
CA GLN A 446 -14.61 -20.37 0.15
C GLN A 446 -15.36 -19.29 -0.63
N LYS A 447 -15.44 -18.06 -0.10
CA LYS A 447 -16.08 -16.92 -0.75
C LYS A 447 -15.42 -16.56 -2.09
N VAL A 448 -14.08 -16.56 -2.13
CA VAL A 448 -13.33 -16.33 -3.37
C VAL A 448 -13.53 -17.47 -4.36
N ALA A 449 -13.49 -18.72 -3.91
CA ALA A 449 -13.66 -19.89 -4.78
C ALA A 449 -15.09 -20.03 -5.34
N SER A 450 -16.09 -19.44 -4.70
CA SER A 450 -17.49 -19.50 -5.17
C SER A 450 -17.79 -18.56 -6.35
N ASN A 451 -16.86 -17.67 -6.73
CA ASN A 451 -17.04 -16.72 -7.82
C ASN A 451 -15.75 -16.63 -8.65
N ALA A 452 -15.83 -16.98 -9.93
CA ALA A 452 -14.68 -17.03 -10.82
C ALA A 452 -14.00 -15.66 -11.01
N ALA A 453 -14.74 -14.55 -10.93
CA ALA A 453 -14.17 -13.21 -11.04
C ALA A 453 -13.31 -12.87 -9.81
N LYS A 454 -13.81 -13.14 -8.60
CA LYS A 454 -13.02 -12.97 -7.36
C LYS A 454 -11.76 -13.84 -7.37
N GLN A 455 -11.90 -15.12 -7.76
CA GLN A 455 -10.77 -16.05 -7.86
C GLN A 455 -9.74 -15.59 -8.89
N SER A 456 -10.18 -15.14 -10.06
CA SER A 456 -9.29 -14.66 -11.11
C SER A 456 -8.55 -13.38 -10.69
N LEU A 457 -9.25 -12.46 -10.01
CA LEU A 457 -8.64 -11.23 -9.48
C LEU A 457 -7.56 -11.54 -8.44
N VAL A 458 -7.85 -12.37 -7.44
CA VAL A 458 -6.88 -12.77 -6.41
C VAL A 458 -5.68 -13.48 -7.02
N THR A 459 -5.90 -14.39 -7.96
CA THR A 459 -4.83 -15.11 -8.66
C THR A 459 -3.97 -14.15 -9.49
N ALA A 460 -4.60 -13.25 -10.23
CA ALA A 460 -3.91 -12.24 -11.01
C ALA A 460 -3.11 -11.30 -10.11
N ALA A 461 -3.70 -10.80 -9.02
CA ALA A 461 -3.04 -9.92 -8.07
C ALA A 461 -1.86 -10.59 -7.35
N ALA A 462 -1.98 -11.87 -6.97
CA ALA A 462 -0.89 -12.64 -6.36
C ALA A 462 0.30 -12.88 -7.32
N ALA A 463 0.03 -12.97 -8.62
CA ALA A 463 1.06 -13.17 -9.66
C ALA A 463 1.78 -11.86 -10.04
N THR A 464 1.34 -10.71 -9.54
CA THR A 464 1.82 -9.42 -10.00
C THR A 464 2.88 -8.78 -9.12
N ASN A 465 4.10 -8.73 -9.69
CA ASN A 465 4.99 -7.58 -9.60
C ASN A 465 5.26 -7.13 -11.05
N LEU A 466 4.22 -6.58 -11.70
CA LEU A 466 4.40 -6.02 -13.03
C LEU A 466 5.18 -4.73 -12.91
N ARG A 467 6.40 -4.75 -13.43
CA ARG A 467 7.18 -3.53 -13.63
C ARG A 467 6.91 -3.05 -15.03
N PRO A 468 6.32 -1.86 -15.19
CA PRO A 468 6.19 -1.24 -16.51
C PRO A 468 7.57 -1.10 -17.18
N MET A 469 7.69 -0.93 -18.48
CA MET A 469 9.00 -0.70 -19.12
C MET A 469 9.60 0.60 -18.56
N VAL A 470 10.80 0.53 -17.98
CA VAL A 470 11.53 1.72 -17.53
C VAL A 470 12.03 2.46 -18.75
N SER A 471 11.57 3.69 -18.97
CA SER A 471 12.03 4.60 -20.02
C SER A 471 12.22 3.90 -21.38
N PRO A 472 11.11 3.55 -22.07
CA PRO A 472 11.24 2.99 -23.41
C PRO A 472 12.03 3.95 -24.29
N GLU A 473 12.93 3.40 -25.10
CA GLU A 473 13.66 4.24 -26.05
C GLU A 473 12.67 4.89 -27.01
N THR A 474 12.66 6.20 -27.05
CA THR A 474 11.73 6.99 -27.87
C THR A 474 12.42 7.80 -28.96
N VAL A 475 13.75 7.91 -28.93
CA VAL A 475 14.55 8.70 -29.87
C VAL A 475 15.45 7.80 -30.71
N PHE A 476 15.24 7.78 -32.00
CA PHE A 476 15.90 6.88 -32.94
C PHE A 476 16.62 7.69 -34.03
N PRO A 477 17.90 8.04 -33.84
CA PRO A 477 18.70 8.73 -34.84
C PRO A 477 19.02 7.80 -36.03
N LYS A 478 18.87 8.31 -37.25
CA LYS A 478 19.11 7.58 -38.47
C LYS A 478 20.44 7.99 -39.10
N LYS A 479 21.54 7.41 -38.62
CA LYS A 479 22.84 7.57 -39.28
C LYS A 479 22.95 6.69 -40.53
N SER A 480 22.43 5.48 -40.43
CA SER A 480 22.29 4.52 -41.51
C SER A 480 21.06 3.64 -41.28
N GLU A 481 20.58 2.96 -42.33
CA GLU A 481 19.44 2.02 -42.20
C GLU A 481 19.77 0.87 -41.25
N GLY A 482 21.01 0.36 -41.27
CA GLY A 482 21.46 -0.74 -40.43
C GLY A 482 21.54 -0.35 -38.96
N GLU A 483 22.05 0.84 -38.64
CA GLU A 483 22.08 1.36 -37.27
C GLU A 483 20.68 1.60 -36.71
N LEU A 484 19.79 2.22 -37.50
CA LEU A 484 18.40 2.42 -37.12
C LEU A 484 17.70 1.08 -36.84
N ALA A 485 17.85 0.09 -37.72
CA ALA A 485 17.27 -1.24 -37.54
C ALA A 485 17.77 -1.94 -36.26
N ASN A 486 19.03 -1.76 -35.90
CA ASN A 486 19.61 -2.28 -34.66
C ASN A 486 19.04 -1.58 -33.43
N LEU A 487 18.94 -0.25 -33.42
CA LEU A 487 18.35 0.52 -32.33
C LEU A 487 16.88 0.12 -32.07
N LEU A 488 16.09 0.05 -33.16
CA LEU A 488 14.70 -0.41 -33.08
C LEU A 488 14.58 -1.84 -32.57
N SER A 489 15.53 -2.74 -32.95
CA SER A 489 15.54 -4.13 -32.47
C SER A 489 15.90 -4.24 -31.00
N LEU A 490 16.82 -3.42 -30.51
CA LEU A 490 17.19 -3.36 -29.10
C LEU A 490 16.01 -2.82 -28.26
N ALA A 491 15.36 -1.76 -28.74
CA ALA A 491 14.19 -1.18 -28.07
C ALA A 491 13.03 -2.18 -27.95
N GLN A 492 12.78 -3.01 -28.97
CA GLN A 492 11.71 -4.03 -28.92
C GLN A 492 11.96 -5.13 -27.89
N ARG A 493 13.20 -5.40 -27.48
CA ARG A 493 13.48 -6.48 -26.51
C ARG A 493 12.80 -6.25 -25.17
N SER A 494 12.75 -5.01 -24.70
CA SER A 494 12.10 -4.67 -23.41
C SER A 494 10.60 -4.96 -23.43
N ALA A 495 9.93 -4.57 -24.50
CA ALA A 495 8.50 -4.85 -24.67
C ALA A 495 8.20 -6.35 -24.87
N ALA A 496 9.08 -7.06 -25.60
CA ALA A 496 8.96 -8.50 -25.81
C ALA A 496 9.05 -9.32 -24.51
N VAL A 497 9.77 -8.83 -23.49
CA VAL A 497 9.84 -9.48 -22.17
C VAL A 497 8.59 -9.22 -21.34
N LEU A 498 7.99 -8.03 -21.45
CA LEU A 498 6.81 -7.65 -20.69
C LEU A 498 5.52 -8.27 -21.25
N GLN A 499 5.39 -8.32 -22.57
CA GLN A 499 4.17 -8.75 -23.26
C GLN A 499 3.63 -10.12 -22.79
N PRO A 500 4.42 -11.20 -22.68
CA PRO A 500 3.90 -12.50 -22.22
C PRO A 500 3.34 -12.46 -20.80
N ARG A 501 3.90 -11.63 -19.91
CA ARG A 501 3.43 -11.47 -18.53
C ARG A 501 2.10 -10.76 -18.48
N VAL A 502 1.96 -9.68 -19.25
CA VAL A 502 0.69 -8.94 -19.37
C VAL A 502 -0.38 -9.84 -19.99
N ASP A 503 -0.06 -10.60 -21.04
CA ASP A 503 -0.98 -11.54 -21.67
C ASP A 503 -1.43 -12.66 -20.73
N ALA A 504 -0.54 -13.18 -19.90
CA ALA A 504 -0.88 -14.20 -18.91
C ALA A 504 -1.88 -13.67 -17.86
N ILE A 505 -1.65 -12.45 -17.35
CA ILE A 505 -2.55 -11.83 -16.37
C ILE A 505 -3.90 -11.48 -17.01
N TYR A 506 -3.89 -10.93 -18.22
CA TYR A 506 -5.12 -10.67 -18.98
C TYR A 506 -5.92 -11.95 -19.19
N SER A 507 -5.26 -13.03 -19.61
CA SER A 507 -5.89 -14.33 -19.79
C SER A 507 -6.47 -14.90 -18.50
N GLN A 508 -5.80 -14.66 -17.35
CA GLN A 508 -6.31 -15.05 -16.05
C GLN A 508 -7.58 -14.27 -15.67
N LEU A 509 -7.60 -12.95 -15.89
CA LEU A 509 -8.77 -12.11 -15.61
C LEU A 509 -9.96 -12.46 -16.50
N LEU A 510 -9.73 -12.79 -17.79
CA LEU A 510 -10.76 -13.20 -18.73
C LEU A 510 -11.55 -14.43 -18.25
N ARG A 511 -10.93 -15.34 -17.50
CA ARG A 511 -11.62 -16.52 -16.93
C ARG A 511 -12.69 -16.12 -15.92
N GLY A 512 -12.51 -14.98 -15.27
CA GLY A 512 -13.48 -14.46 -14.30
C GLY A 512 -14.62 -13.66 -14.90
N LEU A 513 -14.49 -13.22 -16.15
CA LEU A 513 -15.44 -12.30 -16.78
C LEU A 513 -16.91 -12.80 -16.76
N PRO A 514 -17.23 -14.10 -16.99
CA PRO A 514 -18.62 -14.58 -16.95
C PRO A 514 -19.31 -14.42 -15.59
N ASP A 515 -18.55 -14.41 -14.49
CA ASP A 515 -19.09 -14.27 -13.13
C ASP A 515 -18.99 -12.84 -12.58
N ARG A 516 -18.51 -11.88 -13.37
CA ARG A 516 -18.36 -10.48 -12.93
C ARG A 516 -19.69 -9.87 -12.50
N GLU A 517 -20.76 -10.10 -13.25
CA GLU A 517 -22.09 -9.57 -12.93
C GLU A 517 -22.74 -10.23 -11.70
N ARG A 518 -22.19 -11.34 -11.22
CA ARG A 518 -22.63 -12.04 -10.01
C ARG A 518 -21.92 -11.55 -8.75
N ILE A 519 -21.01 -10.59 -8.87
CA ILE A 519 -20.39 -9.95 -7.71
C ILE A 519 -21.42 -8.97 -7.14
N GLU A 520 -21.72 -9.09 -5.87
CA GLU A 520 -22.64 -8.19 -5.16
C GLU A 520 -21.89 -7.05 -4.47
N GLU A 521 -20.70 -7.32 -3.91
CA GLU A 521 -19.93 -6.37 -3.11
C GLU A 521 -19.18 -5.35 -3.97
N GLU A 522 -19.35 -4.07 -3.68
CA GLU A 522 -18.80 -2.96 -4.45
C GLU A 522 -17.26 -2.98 -4.49
N ARG A 523 -16.61 -3.38 -3.40
CA ARG A 523 -15.15 -3.54 -3.36
C ARG A 523 -14.63 -4.50 -4.44
N TRP A 524 -15.26 -5.67 -4.57
CA TRP A 524 -14.86 -6.68 -5.54
C TRP A 524 -15.18 -6.28 -6.98
N LYS A 525 -16.30 -5.56 -7.20
CA LYS A 525 -16.64 -5.00 -8.52
C LYS A 525 -15.58 -3.98 -8.95
N ALA A 526 -15.31 -2.99 -8.10
CA ALA A 526 -14.32 -1.97 -8.35
C ALA A 526 -12.92 -2.56 -8.58
N GLY A 527 -12.52 -3.56 -7.78
CA GLY A 527 -11.25 -4.25 -7.91
C GLY A 527 -11.09 -4.98 -9.24
N PHE A 528 -12.11 -5.74 -9.66
CA PHE A 528 -12.07 -6.51 -10.91
C PHE A 528 -12.05 -5.58 -12.14
N ASP A 529 -12.94 -4.58 -12.19
CA ASP A 529 -13.04 -3.66 -13.32
C ASP A 529 -11.78 -2.79 -13.45
N LEU A 530 -11.20 -2.33 -12.33
CA LEU A 530 -9.92 -1.63 -12.33
C LEU A 530 -8.78 -2.51 -12.83
N ALA A 531 -8.72 -3.78 -12.39
CA ALA A 531 -7.70 -4.72 -12.83
C ALA A 531 -7.77 -4.97 -14.33
N MET A 532 -8.99 -5.20 -14.88
CA MET A 532 -9.22 -5.37 -16.32
C MET A 532 -8.78 -4.12 -17.09
N GLY A 533 -9.22 -2.92 -16.67
CA GLY A 533 -8.88 -1.67 -17.33
C GLY A 533 -7.38 -1.39 -17.37
N ARG A 534 -6.68 -1.57 -16.24
CA ARG A 534 -5.24 -1.32 -16.14
C ARG A 534 -4.40 -2.32 -16.94
N ILE A 535 -4.77 -3.61 -16.91
CA ILE A 535 -4.06 -4.64 -17.67
C ILE A 535 -4.27 -4.46 -19.17
N LEU A 536 -5.49 -4.12 -19.60
CA LEU A 536 -5.75 -3.80 -21.00
C LEU A 536 -4.97 -2.55 -21.44
N ALA A 537 -4.93 -1.49 -20.64
CA ALA A 537 -4.16 -0.29 -20.94
C ALA A 537 -2.65 -0.61 -21.10
N MET A 538 -2.09 -1.39 -20.18
CA MET A 538 -0.70 -1.84 -20.27
C MET A 538 -0.45 -2.69 -21.51
N LYS A 539 -1.37 -3.61 -21.82
CA LYS A 539 -1.30 -4.43 -23.02
C LYS A 539 -1.27 -3.57 -24.27
N VAL A 540 -2.18 -2.62 -24.39
CA VAL A 540 -2.27 -1.70 -25.54
C VAL A 540 -0.97 -0.90 -25.70
N ARG A 541 -0.43 -0.31 -24.63
CA ARG A 541 0.83 0.45 -24.68
C ARG A 541 1.98 -0.44 -25.14
N THR A 542 2.07 -1.67 -24.61
CA THR A 542 3.13 -2.61 -24.97
C THR A 542 3.02 -3.06 -26.43
N ASP A 543 1.83 -3.45 -26.87
CA ASP A 543 1.54 -3.88 -28.23
C ASP A 543 1.75 -2.73 -29.24
N ALA A 544 1.24 -1.53 -28.91
CA ALA A 544 1.40 -0.35 -29.75
C ALA A 544 2.86 0.04 -29.92
N TYR A 545 3.65 0.06 -28.84
CA TYR A 545 5.08 0.32 -28.91
C TYR A 545 5.79 -0.67 -29.84
N ASN A 546 5.58 -1.98 -29.63
CA ASN A 546 6.17 -3.01 -30.47
C ASN A 546 5.80 -2.88 -31.96
N LEU A 547 4.53 -2.62 -32.24
CA LEU A 547 4.02 -2.49 -33.61
C LEU A 547 4.54 -1.23 -34.29
N MET A 548 4.66 -0.11 -33.56
CA MET A 548 5.26 1.12 -34.09
C MET A 548 6.73 0.92 -34.46
N LEU A 549 7.51 0.25 -33.61
CA LEU A 549 8.90 -0.07 -33.91
C LEU A 549 9.03 -1.05 -35.09
N ALA A 550 8.13 -2.03 -35.18
CA ALA A 550 8.10 -2.96 -36.31
C ALA A 550 7.80 -2.23 -37.65
N ARG A 551 6.83 -1.27 -37.63
CA ARG A 551 6.57 -0.43 -38.81
C ARG A 551 7.79 0.41 -39.22
N ALA A 552 8.49 0.99 -38.23
CA ALA A 552 9.70 1.75 -38.53
C ALA A 552 10.79 0.90 -39.20
N LYS A 553 10.93 -0.38 -38.81
CA LYS A 553 11.87 -1.34 -39.43
C LYS A 553 11.51 -1.68 -40.88
N SER A 554 10.24 -1.61 -41.28
CA SER A 554 9.84 -1.87 -42.67
C SER A 554 10.19 -0.73 -43.63
N GLY A 555 10.81 0.33 -43.14
CA GLY A 555 11.33 1.45 -43.93
C GLY A 555 10.41 2.68 -43.84
N MET A 556 10.76 3.63 -42.95
CA MET A 556 10.12 4.96 -42.88
C MET A 556 11.03 5.99 -43.55
N GLN A 557 10.41 6.88 -44.33
CA GLN A 557 11.12 7.97 -45.00
C GLN A 557 10.74 9.29 -44.33
N PHE A 558 11.73 10.15 -44.08
CA PHE A 558 11.49 11.50 -43.56
C PHE A 558 10.69 12.33 -44.58
N GLN A 559 9.71 13.01 -44.13
CA GLN A 559 8.92 13.96 -44.93
C GLN A 559 9.57 15.33 -44.97
N ARG A 560 10.27 15.73 -43.90
CA ARG A 560 10.99 16.99 -43.81
C ARG A 560 12.43 16.81 -44.27
N PRO A 561 12.93 17.59 -45.25
CA PRO A 561 14.24 17.37 -45.90
C PRO A 561 15.44 17.43 -44.96
N LYS A 562 15.33 18.06 -43.79
CA LYS A 562 16.44 18.19 -42.83
C LYS A 562 16.34 17.20 -41.67
N SER A 563 15.28 16.45 -41.57
CA SER A 563 15.11 15.49 -40.48
C SER A 563 16.13 14.36 -40.59
N ASP A 564 16.66 13.97 -39.43
CA ASP A 564 17.66 12.90 -39.29
C ASP A 564 17.37 11.94 -38.15
N THR A 565 16.33 12.22 -37.36
CA THR A 565 15.98 11.48 -36.17
C THR A 565 14.47 11.29 -36.06
N TRP A 566 14.08 10.05 -35.81
CA TRP A 566 12.70 9.69 -35.47
C TRP A 566 12.45 9.80 -33.97
N VAL A 567 11.31 10.39 -33.57
CA VAL A 567 10.87 10.46 -32.18
C VAL A 567 9.50 9.80 -32.05
N LEU A 568 9.39 8.82 -31.17
CA LEU A 568 8.15 8.14 -30.86
C LEU A 568 7.47 8.87 -29.69
N ARG A 569 6.43 9.63 -29.94
CA ARG A 569 5.69 10.39 -28.92
C ARG A 569 4.46 9.61 -28.45
N PRO A 570 4.12 9.66 -27.14
CA PRO A 570 2.84 9.17 -26.66
C PRO A 570 1.68 9.85 -27.39
N SER A 571 0.59 9.13 -27.66
CA SER A 571 -0.57 9.60 -28.41
C SER A 571 -1.84 8.94 -27.87
N ASP A 572 -2.93 9.69 -27.81
CA ASP A 572 -4.24 9.15 -27.47
C ASP A 572 -4.84 8.29 -28.58
N ILE A 573 -4.33 8.45 -29.79
CA ILE A 573 -4.77 7.70 -30.96
C ILE A 573 -3.97 6.39 -31.05
N VAL A 574 -4.70 5.28 -31.10
CA VAL A 574 -4.13 3.94 -31.29
C VAL A 574 -4.46 3.49 -32.71
N ASN A 575 -3.51 3.64 -33.65
CA ASN A 575 -3.69 3.32 -35.08
C ASN A 575 -2.77 2.20 -35.57
N VAL A 576 -2.48 1.23 -34.71
CA VAL A 576 -1.57 0.13 -35.00
C VAL A 576 -2.26 -1.17 -35.43
N GLY A 577 -3.59 -1.16 -35.55
CA GLY A 577 -4.42 -2.26 -36.01
C GLY A 577 -5.69 -2.44 -35.18
N SER A 578 -6.75 -2.89 -35.83
CA SER A 578 -8.12 -2.96 -35.27
C SER A 578 -8.21 -3.75 -33.96
N ARG A 579 -7.40 -4.78 -33.78
CA ARG A 579 -7.36 -5.56 -32.54
C ARG A 579 -6.86 -4.73 -31.35
N THR A 580 -5.79 -3.96 -31.54
CA THR A 580 -5.21 -3.11 -30.49
C THR A 580 -6.12 -1.92 -30.20
N GLU A 581 -6.75 -1.36 -31.23
CA GLU A 581 -7.79 -0.32 -31.07
C GLU A 581 -8.96 -0.82 -30.22
N LYS A 582 -9.47 -2.01 -30.50
CA LYS A 582 -10.54 -2.63 -29.70
C LYS A 582 -10.14 -2.82 -28.24
N TYR A 583 -8.92 -3.25 -27.96
CA TYR A 583 -8.42 -3.36 -26.58
C TYR A 583 -8.29 -1.98 -25.92
N ALA A 584 -7.92 -0.94 -26.65
CA ALA A 584 -7.86 0.42 -26.13
C ALA A 584 -9.24 0.94 -25.73
N ASP A 585 -10.27 0.68 -26.55
CA ASP A 585 -11.64 1.06 -26.25
C ASP A 585 -12.18 0.30 -25.03
N GLN A 586 -11.93 -1.00 -24.95
CA GLN A 586 -12.28 -1.80 -23.77
C GLN A 586 -11.57 -1.31 -22.51
N ALA A 587 -10.28 -0.96 -22.58
CA ALA A 587 -9.55 -0.41 -21.44
C ALA A 587 -10.21 0.87 -20.94
N ARG A 588 -10.53 1.81 -21.86
CA ARG A 588 -11.20 3.06 -21.52
C ARG A 588 -12.60 2.83 -20.94
N GLU A 589 -13.35 1.87 -21.47
CA GLU A 589 -14.68 1.50 -20.97
C GLU A 589 -14.62 1.02 -19.53
N TYR A 590 -13.78 0.03 -19.20
CA TYR A 590 -13.60 -0.45 -17.83
C TYR A 590 -13.16 0.65 -16.88
N LEU A 591 -12.18 1.45 -17.28
CA LEU A 591 -11.67 2.54 -16.42
C LEU A 591 -12.69 3.63 -16.19
N ARG A 592 -13.49 4.03 -17.22
CA ARG A 592 -14.59 4.99 -17.06
C ARG A 592 -15.67 4.44 -16.14
N LYS A 593 -16.04 3.18 -16.31
CA LYS A 593 -16.99 2.51 -15.44
C LYS A 593 -16.57 2.57 -13.97
N VAL A 594 -15.30 2.29 -13.67
CA VAL A 594 -14.79 2.42 -12.30
C VAL A 594 -14.89 3.87 -11.78
N VAL A 595 -14.65 4.86 -12.63
CA VAL A 595 -14.75 6.28 -12.23
C VAL A 595 -16.19 6.70 -11.96
N GLU A 596 -17.14 6.19 -12.74
CA GLU A 596 -18.56 6.54 -12.69
C GLU A 596 -19.28 5.80 -11.56
N ASP A 597 -19.02 4.50 -11.42
CA ASP A 597 -19.72 3.63 -10.45
C ASP A 597 -19.15 3.79 -9.02
N HIS A 598 -17.85 4.16 -8.88
CA HIS A 598 -17.14 4.17 -7.59
C HIS A 598 -16.47 5.53 -7.29
N PRO A 599 -17.17 6.68 -7.42
CA PRO A 599 -16.57 8.00 -7.27
C PRO A 599 -16.00 8.21 -5.86
N GLY A 600 -14.89 8.95 -5.76
CA GLY A 600 -14.26 9.29 -4.47
C GLY A 600 -13.46 8.16 -3.82
N THR A 601 -13.31 7.01 -4.46
CA THR A 601 -12.61 5.83 -3.94
C THR A 601 -11.18 5.70 -4.47
N PRO A 602 -10.30 4.91 -3.81
CA PRO A 602 -8.98 4.58 -4.31
C PRO A 602 -9.00 3.98 -5.73
N TRP A 603 -10.01 3.16 -6.03
CA TRP A 603 -10.18 2.54 -7.35
C TRP A 603 -10.43 3.58 -8.44
N ALA A 604 -11.38 4.51 -8.19
CA ALA A 604 -11.67 5.59 -9.13
C ALA A 604 -10.47 6.54 -9.32
N PHE A 605 -9.71 6.79 -8.25
CA PHE A 605 -8.48 7.59 -8.33
C PHE A 605 -7.46 6.94 -9.26
N LEU A 606 -7.19 5.63 -9.08
CA LEU A 606 -6.26 4.89 -9.92
C LEU A 606 -6.76 4.79 -11.37
N ALA A 607 -8.08 4.61 -11.58
CA ALA A 607 -8.67 4.58 -12.91
C ALA A 607 -8.54 5.93 -13.64
N LYS A 608 -8.77 7.06 -12.95
CA LYS A 608 -8.56 8.40 -13.51
C LYS A 608 -7.11 8.65 -13.88
N ARG A 609 -6.17 8.23 -13.02
CA ARG A 609 -4.74 8.35 -13.30
C ARG A 609 -4.34 7.55 -14.54
N GLU A 610 -4.90 6.34 -14.69
CA GLU A 610 -4.66 5.48 -15.84
C GLU A 610 -5.26 6.06 -17.13
N LEU A 611 -6.48 6.62 -17.07
CA LEU A 611 -7.15 7.30 -18.20
C LEU A 611 -6.41 8.57 -18.65
N GLY A 612 -5.69 9.23 -17.74
CA GLY A 612 -4.87 10.40 -18.05
C GLY A 612 -3.58 10.07 -18.81
N GLN A 613 -3.24 8.80 -18.98
CA GLN A 613 -2.03 8.38 -19.71
C GLN A 613 -2.40 7.93 -21.12
N PRO A 614 -1.72 8.45 -22.17
CA PRO A 614 -1.91 8.01 -23.55
C PRO A 614 -1.73 6.50 -23.71
N LEU A 615 -2.55 5.89 -24.58
CA LEU A 615 -2.50 4.45 -24.85
C LEU A 615 -1.71 4.10 -26.11
N GLY A 616 -1.54 5.02 -27.04
CA GLY A 616 -0.87 4.83 -28.30
C GLY A 616 0.40 5.63 -28.43
N TYR A 617 0.98 5.57 -29.64
CA TYR A 617 2.17 6.30 -30.02
C TYR A 617 2.03 6.87 -31.42
N ALA A 618 2.73 7.98 -31.68
CA ALA A 618 2.85 8.61 -32.98
C ALA A 618 4.32 8.89 -33.31
N TRP A 619 4.72 8.70 -34.56
CA TRP A 619 6.04 9.11 -35.02
C TRP A 619 6.06 10.60 -35.31
N ASP A 620 7.08 11.27 -34.81
CA ASP A 620 7.49 12.61 -35.19
C ASP A 620 8.93 12.58 -35.72
N GLU A 621 9.32 13.58 -36.49
CA GLU A 621 10.65 13.67 -37.06
C GLU A 621 11.30 15.00 -36.66
N ILE A 622 12.53 14.93 -36.19
CA ILE A 622 13.30 16.10 -35.78
C ILE A 622 14.65 16.14 -36.47
N HIS A 623 15.23 17.32 -36.52
CA HIS A 623 16.60 17.54 -36.95
C HIS A 623 17.51 17.70 -35.73
N THR A 624 18.42 16.75 -35.54
CA THR A 624 19.40 16.76 -34.44
C THR A 624 20.81 17.16 -34.91
N GLY A 625 21.01 17.27 -36.22
CA GLY A 625 22.29 17.60 -36.80
C GLY A 625 23.32 16.44 -36.74
N ILE A 626 22.85 15.20 -36.54
CA ILE A 626 23.72 14.02 -36.39
C ILE A 626 24.45 13.71 -37.69
N ASN A 627 23.84 14.07 -38.83
CA ASN A 627 24.38 13.92 -40.17
C ASN A 627 24.99 15.21 -40.73
N ASP A 628 24.96 16.31 -39.95
CA ASP A 628 25.55 17.58 -40.39
C ASP A 628 27.08 17.48 -40.43
N PRO A 629 27.73 18.14 -41.37
CA PRO A 629 29.18 18.21 -41.36
C PRO A 629 29.68 18.87 -40.08
N PRO A 630 30.79 18.42 -39.51
CA PRO A 630 31.33 18.98 -38.29
C PRO A 630 31.53 20.50 -38.46
N LYS A 631 30.93 21.29 -37.58
CA LYS A 631 31.12 22.74 -37.61
C LYS A 631 32.60 23.05 -37.55
N PRO A 632 33.16 23.90 -38.46
CA PRO A 632 34.57 24.28 -38.39
C PRO A 632 34.85 24.85 -37.00
N ARG A 633 35.87 24.28 -36.34
CA ARG A 633 36.30 24.82 -35.04
C ARG A 633 36.66 26.28 -35.26
N PRO A 634 36.14 27.22 -34.45
CA PRO A 634 36.59 28.61 -34.55
C PRO A 634 38.13 28.59 -34.39
N PRO A 635 38.86 29.40 -35.16
CA PRO A 635 40.29 29.48 -35.09
C PRO A 635 40.66 29.71 -33.63
N GLY A 636 41.41 28.75 -33.06
CA GLY A 636 41.77 28.73 -31.67
C GLY A 636 42.55 30.00 -31.33
N ASN A 637 41.97 30.83 -30.49
CA ASN A 637 42.69 31.92 -29.85
C ASN A 637 43.61 31.28 -28.82
N ASN A 638 44.84 30.96 -29.24
CA ASN A 638 45.89 30.32 -28.45
C ASN A 638 46.34 31.15 -27.22
N ASN A 639 45.70 32.31 -26.97
CA ASN A 639 46.01 33.21 -25.85
C ASN A 639 44.96 33.19 -24.73
N ARG A 640 44.11 32.16 -24.62
CA ARG A 640 43.41 31.98 -23.35
C ARG A 640 44.37 31.32 -22.37
N PRO A 641 44.68 31.96 -21.24
CA PRO A 641 45.37 31.29 -20.15
C PRO A 641 44.56 30.05 -19.81
N MET A 642 45.22 28.89 -19.76
CA MET A 642 44.60 27.68 -19.23
C MET A 642 43.94 28.04 -17.89
N PRO A 643 42.66 27.65 -17.69
CA PRO A 643 42.10 27.75 -16.34
C PRO A 643 43.11 27.00 -15.43
N ARG A 644 43.65 27.69 -14.43
CA ARG A 644 44.35 27.01 -13.35
C ARG A 644 43.41 25.91 -12.87
N ASP A 645 43.92 24.68 -12.86
CA ASP A 645 43.26 23.56 -12.21
C ASP A 645 42.80 24.02 -10.83
N ASP A 646 41.59 24.45 -10.73
CA ASP A 646 40.85 24.38 -9.49
C ASP A 646 40.83 22.89 -9.16
N LYS A 647 41.74 22.47 -8.30
CA LYS A 647 41.72 21.11 -7.74
C LYS A 647 40.27 20.85 -7.37
N PRO A 648 39.64 19.81 -7.89
CA PRO A 648 38.26 19.50 -7.53
C PRO A 648 38.27 19.50 -6.00
N ARG A 649 37.48 20.39 -5.39
CA ARG A 649 37.23 20.32 -3.96
C ARG A 649 36.87 18.89 -3.70
N SER A 650 37.73 18.18 -2.95
CA SER A 650 37.42 16.82 -2.55
C SER A 650 36.15 16.92 -1.74
N LEU A 651 35.02 16.65 -2.40
CA LEU A 651 33.82 16.25 -1.69
C LEU A 651 34.32 15.14 -0.77
N GLY A 652 34.12 15.29 0.54
CA GLY A 652 34.44 14.24 1.49
C GLY A 652 34.01 12.88 0.99
N PRO A 653 34.60 11.79 1.46
CA PRO A 653 34.26 10.47 0.99
C PRO A 653 32.74 10.34 0.92
N PRO A 654 32.18 9.82 -0.20
CA PRO A 654 30.74 9.69 -0.33
C PRO A 654 30.23 8.93 0.90
N MET A 655 29.22 9.48 1.56
CA MET A 655 28.61 8.81 2.71
C MET A 655 28.24 7.39 2.29
N PRO A 656 28.53 6.37 3.09
CA PRO A 656 28.22 5.00 2.75
C PRO A 656 26.72 4.88 2.48
N LYS A 657 26.35 4.34 1.31
CA LYS A 657 24.95 4.03 0.99
C LYS A 657 24.45 3.04 2.03
N ARG A 658 23.52 3.47 2.85
CA ARG A 658 22.81 2.56 3.77
C ARG A 658 21.75 1.77 3.02
N ASN A 659 21.64 0.50 3.35
CA ASN A 659 20.41 -0.24 3.06
C ASN A 659 19.28 0.38 3.89
N LEU A 660 18.08 0.50 3.31
CA LEU A 660 16.90 0.97 4.02
C LEU A 660 16.75 0.16 5.32
N LYS A 661 16.74 0.85 6.46
CA LYS A 661 16.48 0.23 7.75
C LYS A 661 15.05 -0.28 7.79
N ARG A 662 14.81 -1.42 8.42
CA ARG A 662 13.52 -1.76 9.04
C ARG A 662 13.52 -1.12 10.43
N ILE A 663 12.51 -0.35 10.73
CA ILE A 663 12.32 0.31 12.03
C ILE A 663 11.13 -0.30 12.68
#